data_9cab3f62eeb785fd146b3d3914ce93ca
#
_entry.id   9cab3f62eeb785fd146b3d3914ce93ca
#
_cell.length_a   1.000
_cell.length_b   1.000
_cell.length_c   1.000
_cell.angle_alpha   90.00
_cell.angle_beta   90.00
_cell.angle_gamma   90.00
#
_symmetry.space_group_name_H-M   'P 1'
#
loop_
_entity.id
_entity.type
_entity.pdbx_description
1 polymer ?
#
loop_
_entity_poly.entity_id
_entity_poly.type
_entity_poly.pdbx_seq_one_letter_code
_entity_poly.pdbx_strand_id
1 'polypeptide(L)'
;VSGADRLIIVPEAFEDELAGLLALYSSSGLDCAVATTREVFDEFGQGVDDPGAIRSAVRWAMDSWEEPPGGVLLVGDGHVDAHLNTTSVPVMIFPWGDLSSGANPLSDDIYVMVHAGAARPELPIARLPVQTGQELLTCTAKILGGTTGANMGAWAGRMLFLADDEWGNHDSDEPYHTDDVETVAENIVPRRIERTKFYLIEYPWPPSGTHPYKPDARADFIDLFSEGSAAVLFMGHGSANQITHEGVLFGSDVSLLSNGGRLPVTLWASCDVGHFDGIGEDAIGERMLLHPTGGAVASIAATRGTGGPSNFDFACTLFDLLFSHPGMTVAQALWQAKLSGFSSYSSNRYYCLFGDLETVLPSPSGSVSFTVPGDTLRTGETNRIEGVSEQQTGTAFVTVRESSSPVTYVCRHGTEIDYLRYGGTAFRGSAVVTGGLFGLDCILPMQSVAGPGGRVGGAVPAPSDVDAGGLDPVPVAVGDPAGGDFEGPVISMWIEGQEGVEQPVVSGDPVLIASISDPSGICFLGGSGRQLTLFVDSEGKDVGSFFSYEQGSATDGLLDYAVRGLPVGGHRLILWCFDGVGNSSRDTLMVTVRAPGSIAISESMVYPNPGSGQRCFSFRLTEDAAVSVSIHTVAGRCIRTLRAQCVQGYNQILWDGLDADGDEPATGAYIYRIEAAATGASSFRSEADVSGVLAVVR
;
A
#
# COMPACT_ATOMS: atom_id res chain seq x y z
N VAL A 1 -8.67 20.27 -34.62
CA VAL A 1 -8.74 18.88 -34.12
C VAL A 1 -10.14 18.38 -34.40
N SER A 2 -10.29 17.25 -35.12
CA SER A 2 -11.59 16.67 -35.45
C SER A 2 -12.30 16.05 -34.24
N GLY A 3 -11.57 15.83 -33.16
CA GLY A 3 -12.02 15.21 -31.90
C GLY A 3 -10.87 14.52 -31.19
N ALA A 4 -11.10 14.09 -29.99
CA ALA A 4 -10.22 13.19 -29.19
C ALA A 4 -11.05 12.56 -28.07
N ASP A 5 -10.71 11.33 -27.69
CA ASP A 5 -11.39 10.63 -26.59
C ASP A 5 -11.19 11.30 -25.24
N ARG A 6 -10.03 11.93 -25.04
CA ARG A 6 -9.65 12.60 -23.78
C ARG A 6 -9.09 13.99 -24.05
N LEU A 7 -9.50 14.96 -23.23
CA LEU A 7 -8.90 16.29 -23.18
C LEU A 7 -7.99 16.37 -21.93
N ILE A 8 -6.72 16.64 -22.15
CA ILE A 8 -5.72 16.78 -21.09
C ILE A 8 -5.30 18.25 -21.03
N ILE A 9 -5.44 18.86 -19.85
CA ILE A 9 -5.00 20.23 -19.59
C ILE A 9 -3.84 20.19 -18.61
N VAL A 10 -2.71 20.76 -19.01
CA VAL A 10 -1.43 20.62 -18.31
C VAL A 10 -0.67 21.94 -18.31
N PRO A 11 0.03 22.32 -17.23
CA PRO A 11 1.02 23.39 -17.28
C PRO A 11 2.14 23.10 -18.28
N GLU A 12 2.58 24.11 -19.03
CA GLU A 12 3.67 23.99 -20.02
C GLU A 12 4.94 23.30 -19.44
N ALA A 13 5.18 23.49 -18.13
CA ALA A 13 6.32 22.91 -17.43
C ALA A 13 6.29 21.37 -17.34
N PHE A 14 5.17 20.70 -17.59
CA PHE A 14 4.99 19.24 -17.47
C PHE A 14 4.65 18.55 -18.79
N GLU A 15 4.62 19.30 -19.91
CA GLU A 15 4.20 18.76 -21.21
C GLU A 15 5.08 17.59 -21.68
N ASP A 16 6.39 17.70 -21.48
CA ASP A 16 7.36 16.67 -21.90
C ASP A 16 7.21 15.37 -21.07
N GLU A 17 6.84 15.46 -19.80
CA GLU A 17 6.67 14.32 -18.89
C GLU A 17 5.37 13.53 -19.13
N LEU A 18 4.45 14.04 -19.92
CA LEU A 18 3.21 13.34 -20.30
C LEU A 18 3.43 12.13 -21.22
N ALA A 19 4.58 12.02 -21.85
CA ALA A 19 4.83 11.00 -22.89
C ALA A 19 4.47 9.57 -22.46
N GLY A 20 4.75 9.20 -21.21
CA GLY A 20 4.42 7.88 -20.67
C GLY A 20 2.91 7.64 -20.54
N LEU A 21 2.17 8.63 -20.06
CA LEU A 21 0.71 8.59 -19.90
C LEU A 21 0.01 8.57 -21.26
N LEU A 22 0.46 9.38 -22.20
CA LEU A 22 -0.06 9.40 -23.57
C LEU A 22 0.17 8.09 -24.31
N ALA A 23 1.34 7.45 -24.09
CA ALA A 23 1.64 6.13 -24.64
C ALA A 23 0.69 5.06 -24.08
N LEU A 24 0.35 5.13 -22.78
CA LEU A 24 -0.64 4.24 -22.17
C LEU A 24 -2.02 4.39 -22.82
N TYR A 25 -2.53 5.62 -22.94
CA TYR A 25 -3.83 5.89 -23.54
C TYR A 25 -3.87 5.42 -25.01
N SER A 26 -2.84 5.75 -25.78
CA SER A 26 -2.71 5.29 -27.16
C SER A 26 -2.66 3.77 -27.29
N SER A 27 -1.98 3.06 -26.36
CA SER A 27 -1.95 1.59 -26.34
C SER A 27 -3.31 0.96 -26.04
N SER A 28 -4.17 1.71 -25.36
CA SER A 28 -5.58 1.36 -25.10
C SER A 28 -6.53 1.78 -26.20
N GLY A 29 -6.01 2.34 -27.29
CA GLY A 29 -6.80 2.79 -28.46
C GLY A 29 -7.50 4.12 -28.25
N LEU A 30 -7.06 4.94 -27.29
CA LEU A 30 -7.62 6.24 -26.96
C LEU A 30 -6.77 7.36 -27.56
N ASP A 31 -7.41 8.28 -28.26
CA ASP A 31 -6.79 9.50 -28.75
C ASP A 31 -6.91 10.62 -27.70
N CYS A 32 -5.81 11.35 -27.47
CA CYS A 32 -5.75 12.44 -26.52
C CYS A 32 -5.45 13.78 -27.21
N ALA A 33 -6.22 14.79 -26.86
CA ALA A 33 -5.88 16.18 -27.14
C ALA A 33 -5.24 16.79 -25.89
N VAL A 34 -4.00 17.25 -26.03
CA VAL A 34 -3.27 17.96 -24.98
C VAL A 34 -3.34 19.46 -25.27
N ALA A 35 -3.67 20.25 -24.25
CA ALA A 35 -3.62 21.70 -24.29
C ALA A 35 -2.87 22.20 -23.05
N THR A 36 -1.88 23.06 -23.25
CA THR A 36 -1.23 23.70 -22.11
C THR A 36 -2.13 24.76 -21.49
N THR A 37 -1.99 24.98 -20.18
CA THR A 37 -2.72 26.07 -19.50
C THR A 37 -2.46 27.40 -20.20
N ARG A 38 -1.24 27.61 -20.70
CA ARG A 38 -0.88 28.82 -21.45
C ARG A 38 -1.68 28.98 -22.73
N GLU A 39 -1.78 27.93 -23.56
CA GLU A 39 -2.59 27.97 -24.80
C GLU A 39 -4.06 28.22 -24.49
N VAL A 40 -4.58 27.59 -23.43
CA VAL A 40 -5.97 27.76 -23.00
C VAL A 40 -6.22 29.21 -22.55
N PHE A 41 -5.33 29.81 -21.78
CA PHE A 41 -5.46 31.20 -21.33
C PHE A 41 -5.33 32.20 -22.48
N ASP A 42 -4.42 31.94 -23.41
CA ASP A 42 -4.25 32.81 -24.61
C ASP A 42 -5.47 32.77 -25.50
N GLU A 43 -6.04 31.57 -25.79
CA GLU A 43 -7.16 31.40 -26.72
C GLU A 43 -8.53 31.75 -26.11
N PHE A 44 -8.79 31.29 -24.87
CA PHE A 44 -10.11 31.39 -24.24
C PHE A 44 -10.16 32.44 -23.10
N GLY A 45 -9.00 32.86 -22.57
CA GLY A 45 -8.88 33.82 -21.49
C GLY A 45 -8.36 35.19 -21.94
N GLN A 46 -8.12 35.40 -23.25
CA GLN A 46 -7.52 36.62 -23.77
C GLN A 46 -6.16 36.95 -23.17
N GLY A 47 -5.37 35.90 -22.83
CA GLY A 47 -4.07 36.01 -22.18
C GLY A 47 -4.12 36.26 -20.68
N VAL A 48 -5.31 36.17 -20.07
CA VAL A 48 -5.46 36.22 -18.60
C VAL A 48 -5.55 34.83 -18.01
N ASP A 49 -4.79 34.57 -16.95
CA ASP A 49 -4.82 33.31 -16.20
C ASP A 49 -6.13 33.22 -15.40
N ASP A 50 -7.21 32.87 -16.12
CA ASP A 50 -8.57 32.75 -15.57
C ASP A 50 -9.02 31.29 -15.63
N PRO A 51 -9.38 30.65 -14.51
CA PRO A 51 -9.94 29.31 -14.51
C PRO A 51 -11.18 29.17 -15.41
N GLY A 52 -11.94 30.26 -15.64
CA GLY A 52 -13.04 30.29 -16.60
C GLY A 52 -12.64 30.02 -18.05
N ALA A 53 -11.38 30.27 -18.42
CA ALA A 53 -10.83 29.94 -19.73
C ALA A 53 -10.77 28.41 -19.93
N ILE A 54 -10.38 27.66 -18.91
CA ILE A 54 -10.35 26.18 -18.94
C ILE A 54 -11.78 25.64 -19.18
N ARG A 55 -12.76 26.13 -18.42
CA ARG A 55 -14.16 25.76 -18.64
C ARG A 55 -14.67 26.11 -20.05
N SER A 56 -14.24 27.25 -20.60
CA SER A 56 -14.58 27.68 -21.94
C SER A 56 -13.96 26.77 -23.03
N ALA A 57 -12.72 26.31 -22.81
CA ALA A 57 -12.04 25.35 -23.69
C ALA A 57 -12.76 24.00 -23.70
N VAL A 58 -13.12 23.48 -22.51
CA VAL A 58 -13.91 22.24 -22.38
C VAL A 58 -15.25 22.36 -23.10
N ARG A 59 -15.97 23.49 -22.89
CA ARG A 59 -17.21 23.74 -23.60
C ARG A 59 -17.02 23.78 -25.12
N TRP A 60 -15.98 24.45 -25.60
CA TRP A 60 -15.69 24.52 -27.01
C TRP A 60 -15.40 23.13 -27.60
N ALA A 61 -14.66 22.30 -26.89
CA ALA A 61 -14.40 20.91 -27.28
C ALA A 61 -15.71 20.09 -27.36
N MET A 62 -16.60 20.22 -26.39
CA MET A 62 -17.90 19.54 -26.38
C MET A 62 -18.83 19.99 -27.46
N ASP A 63 -18.86 21.30 -27.79
CA ASP A 63 -19.80 21.87 -28.78
C ASP A 63 -19.28 21.79 -30.22
N SER A 64 -17.96 21.78 -30.43
CA SER A 64 -17.36 22.04 -31.75
C SER A 64 -16.60 20.84 -32.32
N TRP A 65 -16.20 19.86 -31.54
CA TRP A 65 -15.55 18.68 -32.07
C TRP A 65 -16.57 17.72 -32.70
N GLU A 66 -16.20 17.04 -33.77
CA GLU A 66 -17.03 15.99 -34.39
C GLU A 66 -17.24 14.82 -33.43
N GLU A 67 -16.18 14.50 -32.63
CA GLU A 67 -16.20 13.52 -31.53
C GLU A 67 -15.84 14.26 -30.26
N PRO A 68 -16.83 14.63 -29.42
CA PRO A 68 -16.59 15.30 -28.15
C PRO A 68 -15.76 14.41 -27.18
N PRO A 69 -14.96 15.02 -26.28
CA PRO A 69 -14.17 14.25 -25.35
C PRO A 69 -15.06 13.46 -24.38
N GLY A 70 -14.68 12.20 -24.10
CA GLY A 70 -15.34 11.36 -23.11
C GLY A 70 -14.89 11.61 -21.67
N GLY A 71 -13.94 12.53 -21.44
CA GLY A 71 -13.47 12.92 -20.12
C GLY A 71 -12.36 13.96 -20.17
N VAL A 72 -12.14 14.64 -19.04
CA VAL A 72 -11.14 15.70 -18.87
C VAL A 72 -10.14 15.29 -17.77
N LEU A 73 -8.86 15.37 -18.09
CA LEU A 73 -7.78 15.19 -17.12
C LEU A 73 -7.07 16.53 -16.88
N LEU A 74 -7.02 16.95 -15.62
CA LEU A 74 -6.24 18.09 -15.18
C LEU A 74 -4.91 17.59 -14.62
N VAL A 75 -3.80 18.03 -15.20
CA VAL A 75 -2.46 17.66 -14.71
C VAL A 75 -1.85 18.91 -14.08
N GLY A 76 -1.66 18.89 -12.79
CA GLY A 76 -1.18 20.00 -11.97
C GLY A 76 -2.00 20.15 -10.71
N ASP A 77 -1.33 20.57 -9.65
CA ASP A 77 -1.95 20.85 -8.36
C ASP A 77 -2.94 22.00 -8.43
N GLY A 78 -3.83 22.10 -7.44
CA GLY A 78 -4.74 23.23 -7.30
C GLY A 78 -4.09 24.41 -6.60
N HIS A 79 -4.37 25.62 -7.04
CA HIS A 79 -3.93 26.82 -6.34
C HIS A 79 -4.99 27.90 -6.41
N VAL A 80 -5.28 28.53 -5.27
CA VAL A 80 -6.29 29.62 -5.18
C VAL A 80 -5.87 30.89 -5.94
N ASP A 81 -4.57 31.10 -6.15
CA ASP A 81 -4.03 32.21 -6.91
C ASP A 81 -3.35 31.71 -8.20
N ALA A 82 -4.08 31.80 -9.30
CA ALA A 82 -3.62 31.39 -10.63
C ALA A 82 -2.39 32.16 -11.11
N HIS A 83 -2.15 33.38 -10.58
CA HIS A 83 -1.06 34.23 -11.05
C HIS A 83 0.28 33.93 -10.38
N LEU A 84 0.29 33.23 -9.27
CA LEU A 84 1.51 32.97 -8.47
C LEU A 84 2.14 31.59 -8.72
N ASN A 85 1.43 30.66 -9.35
CA ASN A 85 1.92 29.30 -9.56
C ASN A 85 1.80 28.84 -11.00
N THR A 86 2.92 28.77 -11.72
CA THR A 86 2.99 28.35 -13.12
C THR A 86 2.96 26.83 -13.32
N THR A 87 2.99 26.03 -12.24
CA THR A 87 2.94 24.56 -12.26
C THR A 87 1.59 24.02 -11.81
N SER A 88 0.60 24.88 -11.55
CA SER A 88 -0.74 24.47 -11.13
C SER A 88 -1.79 24.64 -12.22
N VAL A 89 -2.87 23.86 -12.10
CA VAL A 89 -4.12 24.13 -12.78
C VAL A 89 -5.02 24.87 -11.78
N PRO A 90 -5.34 26.16 -12.02
CA PRO A 90 -6.08 26.97 -11.06
C PRO A 90 -7.41 26.35 -10.68
N VAL A 91 -7.90 26.67 -9.50
CA VAL A 91 -9.15 26.14 -8.96
C VAL A 91 -10.34 27.03 -9.28
N MET A 92 -11.52 26.42 -9.44
CA MET A 92 -12.78 27.15 -9.56
C MET A 92 -13.66 26.97 -8.30
N ILE A 93 -14.29 28.05 -7.89
CA ILE A 93 -15.22 28.09 -6.78
C ILE A 93 -16.64 28.18 -7.32
N PHE A 94 -17.58 27.41 -6.77
CA PHE A 94 -18.98 27.49 -7.15
C PHE A 94 -19.55 28.88 -6.84
N PRO A 95 -20.12 29.59 -7.82
CA PRO A 95 -20.60 30.95 -7.62
C PRO A 95 -21.89 31.04 -6.77
N TRP A 96 -22.54 29.92 -6.49
CA TRP A 96 -23.77 29.80 -5.70
C TRP A 96 -23.63 28.93 -4.45
N GLY A 97 -22.44 28.89 -3.87
CA GLY A 97 -22.23 28.25 -2.59
C GLY A 97 -22.92 29.01 -1.45
N ASP A 98 -23.29 28.31 -0.40
CA ASP A 98 -23.74 28.96 0.84
C ASP A 98 -22.56 29.67 1.50
N LEU A 99 -22.37 30.93 1.14
CA LEU A 99 -21.33 31.77 1.74
C LEU A 99 -21.55 32.03 3.25
N SER A 100 -22.73 31.63 3.79
CA SER A 100 -23.02 31.78 5.22
C SER A 100 -22.19 30.81 6.07
N SER A 101 -21.69 29.69 5.52
CA SER A 101 -20.82 28.75 6.20
C SER A 101 -19.34 29.14 6.17
N GLY A 102 -18.96 30.19 5.45
CA GLY A 102 -17.56 30.60 5.26
C GLY A 102 -16.73 29.64 4.38
N ALA A 103 -17.33 28.58 3.88
CA ALA A 103 -16.67 27.60 3.02
C ALA A 103 -16.83 28.01 1.54
N ASN A 104 -15.72 28.25 0.87
CA ASN A 104 -15.69 28.41 -0.59
C ASN A 104 -15.89 27.03 -1.23
N PRO A 105 -17.02 26.76 -1.90
CA PRO A 105 -17.28 25.46 -2.48
C PRO A 105 -16.35 25.21 -3.69
N LEU A 106 -15.38 24.34 -3.48
CA LEU A 106 -14.38 23.97 -4.47
C LEU A 106 -14.68 22.59 -5.05
N SER A 107 -14.63 22.47 -6.37
CA SER A 107 -14.69 21.17 -7.06
C SER A 107 -14.24 21.30 -8.51
N ASP A 108 -13.53 20.28 -9.00
CA ASP A 108 -13.19 20.18 -10.42
C ASP A 108 -14.43 19.97 -11.31
N ASP A 109 -15.55 19.51 -10.78
CA ASP A 109 -16.82 19.37 -11.54
C ASP A 109 -17.21 20.62 -12.31
N ILE A 110 -16.85 21.81 -11.81
CA ILE A 110 -17.18 23.09 -12.43
C ILE A 110 -16.63 23.20 -13.84
N TYR A 111 -15.46 22.63 -14.11
CA TYR A 111 -14.82 22.65 -15.42
C TYR A 111 -15.61 21.88 -16.47
N VAL A 112 -16.39 20.89 -16.05
CA VAL A 112 -17.21 20.03 -16.90
C VAL A 112 -18.73 20.30 -16.75
N MET A 113 -19.13 21.38 -16.05
CA MET A 113 -20.49 21.91 -16.00
C MET A 113 -20.60 23.10 -16.96
N VAL A 114 -20.51 22.85 -18.24
CA VAL A 114 -20.22 23.88 -19.27
C VAL A 114 -21.44 24.55 -19.86
N HIS A 115 -22.59 23.85 -19.94
CA HIS A 115 -23.78 24.41 -20.53
C HIS A 115 -24.62 25.26 -19.55
N ALA A 116 -25.38 26.20 -20.10
CA ALA A 116 -26.22 27.05 -19.27
C ALA A 116 -27.29 26.24 -18.53
N GLY A 117 -27.30 26.34 -17.19
CA GLY A 117 -28.22 25.59 -16.34
C GLY A 117 -27.73 24.18 -15.97
N ALA A 118 -26.53 23.78 -16.36
CA ALA A 118 -25.92 22.54 -15.86
C ALA A 118 -25.83 22.60 -14.34
N ALA A 119 -26.48 21.67 -13.66
CA ALA A 119 -26.47 21.53 -12.20
C ALA A 119 -25.59 20.38 -11.73
N ARG A 120 -24.98 19.64 -12.64
CA ARG A 120 -24.15 18.43 -12.43
C ARG A 120 -23.07 18.34 -13.48
N PRO A 121 -21.96 17.60 -13.21
CA PRO A 121 -20.90 17.38 -14.18
C PRO A 121 -21.45 16.65 -15.43
N GLU A 122 -21.06 17.11 -16.60
CA GLU A 122 -21.52 16.58 -17.90
C GLU A 122 -20.56 15.55 -18.45
N LEU A 123 -19.33 15.49 -17.91
CA LEU A 123 -18.26 14.52 -18.25
C LEU A 123 -17.56 14.03 -16.97
N PRO A 124 -16.93 12.84 -17.02
CA PRO A 124 -15.94 12.45 -16.04
C PRO A 124 -14.77 13.44 -16.02
N ILE A 125 -14.27 13.75 -14.83
CA ILE A 125 -13.09 14.59 -14.62
C ILE A 125 -12.20 13.99 -13.53
N ALA A 126 -10.89 14.10 -13.72
CA ALA A 126 -9.88 13.66 -12.77
C ALA A 126 -8.72 14.66 -12.70
N ARG A 127 -7.96 14.63 -11.60
CA ARG A 127 -6.78 15.47 -11.39
C ARG A 127 -5.57 14.63 -10.99
N LEU A 128 -4.42 14.90 -11.61
CA LEU A 128 -3.10 14.54 -11.10
C LEU A 128 -2.53 15.77 -10.39
N PRO A 129 -2.58 15.84 -9.04
CA PRO A 129 -2.23 17.05 -8.27
C PRO A 129 -0.70 17.18 -8.12
N VAL A 130 0.01 17.16 -9.24
CA VAL A 130 1.48 17.17 -9.27
C VAL A 130 2.02 18.60 -9.26
N GLN A 131 3.12 18.82 -8.53
CA GLN A 131 3.82 20.10 -8.44
C GLN A 131 5.18 20.05 -9.17
N THR A 132 5.65 18.84 -9.50
CA THR A 132 6.93 18.60 -10.17
C THR A 132 6.78 17.53 -11.27
N GLY A 133 7.65 17.62 -12.31
CA GLY A 133 7.71 16.57 -13.34
C GLY A 133 8.04 15.18 -12.76
N GLN A 134 8.84 15.12 -11.66
CA GLN A 134 9.14 13.84 -11.01
C GLN A 134 7.90 13.21 -10.36
N GLU A 135 7.01 13.98 -9.79
CA GLU A 135 5.71 13.50 -9.27
C GLU A 135 4.83 12.98 -10.41
N LEU A 136 4.78 13.68 -11.56
CA LEU A 136 4.04 13.22 -12.73
C LEU A 136 4.58 11.88 -13.23
N LEU A 137 5.89 11.71 -13.31
CA LEU A 137 6.50 10.44 -13.67
C LEU A 137 6.17 9.33 -12.66
N THR A 138 6.15 9.65 -11.37
CA THR A 138 5.78 8.73 -10.29
C THR A 138 4.32 8.28 -10.42
N CYS A 139 3.38 9.23 -10.57
CA CYS A 139 1.97 8.92 -10.79
C CYS A 139 1.76 8.08 -12.05
N THR A 140 2.41 8.45 -13.16
CA THR A 140 2.37 7.68 -14.41
C THR A 140 2.85 6.25 -14.22
N ALA A 141 3.96 6.03 -13.49
CA ALA A 141 4.46 4.69 -13.22
C ALA A 141 3.48 3.84 -12.37
N LYS A 142 2.82 4.45 -11.39
CA LYS A 142 1.77 3.80 -10.58
C LYS A 142 0.57 3.39 -11.42
N ILE A 143 0.07 4.29 -12.27
CA ILE A 143 -1.05 4.04 -13.18
C ILE A 143 -0.69 2.92 -14.18
N LEU A 144 0.50 2.97 -14.80
CA LEU A 144 1.02 1.92 -15.67
C LEU A 144 1.09 0.56 -14.96
N GLY A 145 1.61 0.54 -13.74
CA GLY A 145 1.69 -0.69 -12.91
C GLY A 145 0.32 -1.28 -12.61
N GLY A 146 -0.66 -0.43 -12.33
CA GLY A 146 -2.05 -0.83 -12.08
C GLY A 146 -2.75 -1.38 -13.33
N THR A 147 -2.59 -0.73 -14.47
CA THR A 147 -3.25 -1.12 -15.73
C THR A 147 -2.65 -2.34 -16.40
N THR A 148 -1.34 -2.56 -16.27
CA THR A 148 -0.66 -3.72 -16.89
C THR A 148 -0.86 -5.03 -16.13
N GLY A 149 -1.46 -4.99 -14.94
CA GLY A 149 -1.66 -6.17 -14.08
C GLY A 149 -0.35 -6.80 -13.57
N ALA A 150 0.80 -6.21 -13.87
CA ALA A 150 2.11 -6.76 -13.53
C ALA A 150 2.32 -6.99 -12.02
N ASN A 151 1.54 -6.30 -11.20
CA ASN A 151 1.58 -6.39 -9.74
C ASN A 151 0.31 -7.02 -9.14
N MET A 152 -0.56 -7.65 -9.95
CA MET A 152 -1.76 -8.29 -9.43
C MET A 152 -1.41 -9.46 -8.51
N GLY A 153 -2.05 -9.50 -7.35
CA GLY A 153 -1.79 -10.48 -6.32
C GLY A 153 -3.04 -10.75 -5.48
N ALA A 154 -2.92 -11.57 -4.45
CA ALA A 154 -4.03 -11.89 -3.55
C ALA A 154 -4.66 -10.64 -2.90
N TRP A 155 -3.90 -9.55 -2.77
CA TRP A 155 -4.38 -8.27 -2.27
C TRP A 155 -5.53 -7.67 -3.09
N ALA A 156 -5.60 -7.96 -4.41
CA ALA A 156 -6.68 -7.49 -5.27
C ALA A 156 -8.04 -8.17 -4.95
N GLY A 157 -8.02 -9.31 -4.28
CA GLY A 157 -9.21 -9.96 -3.73
C GLY A 157 -9.67 -9.44 -2.37
N ARG A 158 -9.06 -8.36 -1.82
CA ARG A 158 -9.31 -7.83 -0.49
C ARG A 158 -9.78 -6.37 -0.53
N MET A 159 -10.63 -5.99 0.41
CA MET A 159 -11.02 -4.60 0.66
C MET A 159 -10.89 -4.27 2.15
N LEU A 160 -10.31 -3.10 2.46
CA LEU A 160 -10.17 -2.58 3.82
C LEU A 160 -11.29 -1.59 4.13
N PHE A 161 -11.95 -1.80 5.25
CA PHE A 161 -13.05 -0.98 5.75
C PHE A 161 -12.63 -0.34 7.07
N LEU A 162 -12.60 0.98 7.10
CA LEU A 162 -12.27 1.78 8.27
C LEU A 162 -13.48 2.60 8.69
N ALA A 163 -13.95 2.42 9.92
CA ALA A 163 -15.01 3.22 10.52
C ALA A 163 -14.49 3.97 11.74
N ASP A 164 -14.84 5.25 11.81
CA ASP A 164 -14.65 6.09 13.00
C ASP A 164 -15.45 5.54 14.18
N ASP A 165 -15.12 5.97 15.40
CA ASP A 165 -15.89 5.60 16.57
C ASP A 165 -17.09 6.54 16.83
N GLU A 166 -17.74 6.39 17.99
CA GLU A 166 -18.89 7.17 18.36
C GLU A 166 -18.57 8.60 18.84
N TRP A 167 -17.29 8.98 18.86
CA TRP A 167 -16.88 10.29 19.37
C TRP A 167 -17.14 11.40 18.36
N GLY A 168 -18.06 12.30 18.71
CA GLY A 168 -18.32 13.54 17.99
C GLY A 168 -17.99 14.78 18.83
N ASN A 169 -18.02 15.93 18.19
CA ASN A 169 -17.85 17.24 18.85
C ASN A 169 -19.04 17.64 19.73
N HIS A 170 -20.02 16.75 19.91
CA HIS A 170 -21.28 17.00 20.63
C HIS A 170 -21.43 16.00 21.80
N ASP A 171 -22.30 16.34 22.75
CA ASP A 171 -22.65 15.48 23.91
C ASP A 171 -23.60 14.32 23.51
N SER A 172 -23.40 13.73 22.33
CA SER A 172 -24.21 12.61 21.81
C SER A 172 -23.32 11.61 21.06
N ASP A 173 -23.71 10.33 21.09
CA ASP A 173 -23.05 9.30 20.29
C ASP A 173 -23.26 9.52 18.79
N GLU A 174 -22.25 9.20 17.99
CA GLU A 174 -22.28 9.17 16.52
C GLU A 174 -22.06 7.74 15.99
N PRO A 175 -23.01 6.82 16.22
CA PRO A 175 -22.85 5.39 15.91
C PRO A 175 -22.85 5.07 14.43
N TYR A 176 -23.34 5.97 13.59
CA TYR A 176 -23.64 5.74 12.19
C TYR A 176 -22.40 5.43 11.34
N HIS A 177 -21.21 5.85 11.72
CA HIS A 177 -20.00 5.54 10.93
C HIS A 177 -19.73 4.05 10.85
N THR A 178 -19.82 3.34 11.97
CA THR A 178 -19.66 1.88 12.02
C THR A 178 -20.83 1.17 11.34
N ASP A 179 -22.07 1.58 11.59
CA ASP A 179 -23.27 0.98 10.97
C ASP A 179 -23.26 1.14 9.44
N ASP A 180 -22.85 2.30 8.94
CA ASP A 180 -22.78 2.64 7.52
C ASP A 180 -21.70 1.78 6.82
N VAL A 181 -20.50 1.71 7.41
CA VAL A 181 -19.40 0.89 6.89
C VAL A 181 -19.75 -0.59 6.92
N GLU A 182 -20.38 -1.08 8.02
CA GLU A 182 -20.88 -2.46 8.12
C GLU A 182 -21.89 -2.77 7.01
N THR A 183 -22.80 -1.84 6.74
CA THR A 183 -23.80 -1.99 5.66
C THR A 183 -23.14 -2.08 4.29
N VAL A 184 -22.17 -1.23 3.98
CA VAL A 184 -21.42 -1.32 2.72
C VAL A 184 -20.67 -2.65 2.63
N ALA A 185 -19.98 -3.04 3.69
CA ALA A 185 -19.19 -4.27 3.74
C ALA A 185 -20.05 -5.51 3.50
N GLU A 186 -21.19 -5.63 4.16
CA GLU A 186 -21.99 -6.86 4.13
C GLU A 186 -23.02 -6.91 2.99
N ASN A 187 -23.54 -5.75 2.54
CA ASN A 187 -24.65 -5.71 1.61
C ASN A 187 -24.29 -5.24 0.20
N ILE A 188 -23.20 -4.45 0.04
CA ILE A 188 -22.83 -3.88 -1.26
C ILE A 188 -21.65 -4.65 -1.87
N VAL A 189 -20.60 -4.91 -1.09
CA VAL A 189 -19.40 -5.57 -1.60
C VAL A 189 -19.64 -7.06 -1.83
N PRO A 190 -19.29 -7.61 -3.02
CA PRO A 190 -19.53 -9.03 -3.33
C PRO A 190 -18.82 -9.97 -2.34
N ARG A 191 -19.46 -11.11 -2.03
CA ARG A 191 -18.91 -12.09 -1.08
C ARG A 191 -17.57 -12.69 -1.51
N ARG A 192 -17.23 -12.66 -2.79
CA ARG A 192 -15.92 -13.08 -3.31
C ARG A 192 -14.77 -12.21 -2.85
N ILE A 193 -15.04 -10.97 -2.41
CA ILE A 193 -14.04 -10.05 -1.89
C ILE A 193 -13.84 -10.33 -0.39
N GLU A 194 -12.59 -10.55 0.02
CA GLU A 194 -12.24 -10.65 1.43
C GLU A 194 -12.37 -9.27 2.08
N ARG A 195 -13.03 -9.21 3.22
CA ARG A 195 -13.27 -7.97 3.96
C ARG A 195 -12.35 -7.92 5.18
N THR A 196 -11.55 -6.88 5.27
CA THR A 196 -10.79 -6.55 6.48
C THR A 196 -11.47 -5.36 7.15
N LYS A 197 -12.10 -5.59 8.28
CA LYS A 197 -12.83 -4.57 9.04
C LYS A 197 -11.94 -4.00 10.12
N PHE A 198 -11.78 -2.69 10.13
CA PHE A 198 -11.02 -1.93 11.11
C PHE A 198 -11.96 -0.88 11.73
N TYR A 199 -12.58 -1.24 12.85
CA TYR A 199 -13.53 -0.37 13.54
C TYR A 199 -12.88 0.26 14.77
N LEU A 200 -12.84 1.58 14.80
CA LEU A 200 -12.14 2.32 15.86
C LEU A 200 -12.78 2.13 17.24
N ILE A 201 -14.07 1.73 17.28
CA ILE A 201 -14.76 1.31 18.51
C ILE A 201 -14.14 0.10 19.20
N GLU A 202 -13.37 -0.74 18.47
CA GLU A 202 -12.69 -1.91 19.03
C GLU A 202 -11.40 -1.55 19.81
N TYR A 203 -10.89 -0.33 19.63
CA TYR A 203 -9.70 0.17 20.31
C TYR A 203 -10.08 0.89 21.60
N PRO A 204 -9.50 0.50 22.76
CA PRO A 204 -9.86 1.08 24.04
C PRO A 204 -9.46 2.55 24.14
N TRP A 205 -10.27 3.31 24.88
CA TRP A 205 -9.94 4.67 25.23
C TRP A 205 -8.72 4.73 26.15
N PRO A 206 -7.79 5.68 25.95
CA PRO A 206 -6.65 5.84 26.84
C PRO A 206 -7.14 6.24 28.24
N PRO A 207 -6.45 5.78 29.31
CA PRO A 207 -6.87 6.02 30.70
C PRO A 207 -6.87 7.47 31.14
N SER A 208 -6.19 8.37 30.44
CA SER A 208 -6.08 9.80 30.76
C SER A 208 -6.93 10.66 29.82
N GLY A 209 -8.07 11.08 30.27
CA GLY A 209 -9.21 11.65 29.60
C GLY A 209 -9.11 13.07 29.04
N THR A 210 -8.08 13.50 28.35
CA THR A 210 -8.05 14.86 27.78
C THR A 210 -7.94 14.94 26.25
N HIS A 211 -7.54 13.88 25.56
CA HIS A 211 -7.57 13.79 24.10
C HIS A 211 -7.82 12.35 23.65
N PRO A 212 -8.67 12.14 22.65
CA PRO A 212 -9.09 10.81 22.20
C PRO A 212 -8.03 10.10 21.32
N TYR A 213 -6.75 10.27 21.57
CA TYR A 213 -5.69 9.67 20.76
C TYR A 213 -5.54 8.17 21.02
N LYS A 214 -5.58 7.35 19.95
CA LYS A 214 -5.47 5.88 19.94
C LYS A 214 -4.22 5.44 19.16
N PRO A 215 -3.01 5.45 19.76
CA PRO A 215 -1.76 5.17 19.06
C PRO A 215 -1.68 3.74 18.50
N ASP A 216 -2.27 2.75 19.19
CA ASP A 216 -2.29 1.37 18.73
C ASP A 216 -3.13 1.25 17.44
N ALA A 217 -4.28 1.91 17.38
CA ALA A 217 -5.09 1.96 16.17
C ALA A 217 -4.32 2.58 14.98
N ARG A 218 -3.56 3.64 15.23
CA ARG A 218 -2.71 4.26 14.18
C ARG A 218 -1.66 3.29 13.66
N ALA A 219 -0.96 2.60 14.54
CA ALA A 219 0.08 1.66 14.16
C ALA A 219 -0.50 0.47 13.36
N ASP A 220 -1.62 -0.08 13.82
CA ASP A 220 -2.30 -1.20 13.18
C ASP A 220 -2.90 -0.81 11.82
N PHE A 221 -3.45 0.41 11.69
CA PHE A 221 -3.95 0.89 10.41
C PHE A 221 -2.84 1.03 9.36
N ILE A 222 -1.68 1.60 9.72
CA ILE A 222 -0.52 1.72 8.83
C ILE A 222 -0.08 0.33 8.35
N ASP A 223 -0.06 -0.66 9.24
CA ASP A 223 0.31 -2.02 8.89
C ASP A 223 -0.73 -2.69 7.98
N LEU A 224 -2.02 -2.61 8.32
CA LEU A 224 -3.11 -3.16 7.50
C LEU A 224 -3.17 -2.53 6.11
N PHE A 225 -2.99 -1.22 6.00
CA PHE A 225 -2.90 -0.55 4.71
C PHE A 225 -1.69 -1.03 3.90
N SER A 226 -0.56 -1.25 4.60
CA SER A 226 0.68 -1.73 3.98
C SER A 226 0.60 -3.17 3.48
N GLU A 227 -0.31 -3.99 3.97
CA GLU A 227 -0.61 -5.32 3.40
C GLU A 227 -1.17 -5.24 1.97
N GLY A 228 -1.78 -4.12 1.61
CA GLY A 228 -2.43 -3.88 0.32
C GLY A 228 -3.85 -4.40 0.23
N SER A 229 -4.65 -3.75 -0.59
CA SER A 229 -6.04 -4.09 -0.87
C SER A 229 -6.48 -3.51 -2.22
N ALA A 230 -7.55 -4.04 -2.83
CA ALA A 230 -8.12 -3.49 -4.06
C ALA A 230 -8.76 -2.12 -3.81
N ALA A 231 -9.40 -1.98 -2.66
CA ALA A 231 -10.02 -0.72 -2.25
C ALA A 231 -9.90 -0.50 -0.74
N VAL A 232 -9.97 0.77 -0.36
CA VAL A 232 -10.11 1.23 1.03
C VAL A 232 -11.31 2.14 1.13
N LEU A 233 -12.21 1.86 2.06
CA LEU A 233 -13.30 2.74 2.43
C LEU A 233 -13.06 3.26 3.85
N PHE A 234 -13.03 4.57 4.01
CA PHE A 234 -13.11 5.24 5.30
C PHE A 234 -14.40 6.04 5.42
N MET A 235 -15.10 5.91 6.54
CA MET A 235 -16.19 6.82 6.93
C MET A 235 -15.95 7.34 8.33
N GLY A 236 -15.99 8.67 8.49
CA GLY A 236 -15.71 9.30 9.76
C GLY A 236 -15.40 10.79 9.63
N HIS A 237 -14.79 11.32 10.68
CA HIS A 237 -14.31 12.70 10.71
C HIS A 237 -12.95 12.83 10.02
N GLY A 238 -12.71 14.00 9.40
CA GLY A 238 -11.43 14.26 8.75
C GLY A 238 -11.15 15.73 8.53
N SER A 239 -9.90 15.95 8.17
CA SER A 239 -9.34 17.22 7.74
C SER A 239 -8.29 16.97 6.67
N ALA A 240 -7.68 18.01 6.12
CA ALA A 240 -6.61 17.87 5.15
C ALA A 240 -5.44 16.98 5.64
N ASN A 241 -5.12 17.04 6.92
CA ASN A 241 -3.93 16.41 7.50
C ASN A 241 -4.21 15.32 8.55
N GLN A 242 -5.46 14.97 8.81
CA GLN A 242 -5.82 13.98 9.85
C GLN A 242 -7.16 13.34 9.54
N ILE A 243 -7.26 12.02 9.68
CA ILE A 243 -8.53 11.29 9.75
C ILE A 243 -8.78 10.84 11.18
N THR A 244 -10.04 10.83 11.58
CA THR A 244 -10.59 10.62 12.92
C THR A 244 -10.10 11.66 13.95
N HIS A 245 -10.86 11.88 15.00
CA HIS A 245 -10.42 12.72 16.13
C HIS A 245 -9.25 12.07 16.88
N GLU A 246 -9.17 10.74 16.86
CA GLU A 246 -8.18 9.90 17.53
C GLU A 246 -6.83 9.86 16.80
N GLY A 247 -6.76 10.41 15.56
CA GLY A 247 -5.54 10.50 14.79
C GLY A 247 -5.05 9.15 14.28
N VAL A 248 -5.94 8.38 13.63
CA VAL A 248 -5.61 7.06 13.03
C VAL A 248 -4.62 7.19 11.88
N LEU A 249 -4.69 8.29 11.12
CA LEU A 249 -3.70 8.61 10.10
C LEU A 249 -3.50 10.12 10.04
N PHE A 250 -2.26 10.54 10.06
CA PHE A 250 -1.85 11.92 9.76
C PHE A 250 -1.25 12.01 8.35
N GLY A 251 -1.27 13.19 7.75
CA GLY A 251 -0.64 13.42 6.44
C GLY A 251 0.84 13.01 6.41
N SER A 252 1.58 13.18 7.53
CA SER A 252 2.95 12.72 7.67
C SER A 252 3.11 11.20 7.64
N ASP A 253 2.09 10.44 8.02
CA ASP A 253 2.15 8.98 8.11
C ASP A 253 2.04 8.31 6.75
N VAL A 254 1.54 9.02 5.74
CA VAL A 254 1.48 8.50 4.39
C VAL A 254 2.85 8.02 3.93
N SER A 255 3.93 8.70 4.34
CA SER A 255 5.30 8.28 4.05
C SER A 255 5.74 6.98 4.71
N LEU A 256 5.00 6.48 5.71
CA LEU A 256 5.25 5.22 6.41
C LEU A 256 4.58 4.02 5.72
N LEU A 257 3.69 4.27 4.76
CA LEU A 257 3.00 3.20 4.03
C LEU A 257 3.99 2.45 3.13
N SER A 258 3.97 1.13 3.22
CA SER A 258 4.91 0.25 2.49
C SER A 258 4.20 -0.80 1.63
N ASN A 259 3.01 -0.45 1.13
CA ASN A 259 2.23 -1.35 0.27
C ASN A 259 2.86 -1.56 -1.12
N GLY A 260 3.88 -0.81 -1.52
CA GLY A 260 4.58 -1.00 -2.79
C GLY A 260 3.61 -0.91 -3.98
N GLY A 261 3.69 -1.89 -4.88
CA GLY A 261 2.80 -1.99 -6.03
C GLY A 261 1.37 -2.48 -5.72
N ARG A 262 1.01 -2.75 -4.47
CA ARG A 262 -0.33 -3.17 -4.03
C ARG A 262 -1.21 -1.94 -3.77
N LEU A 263 -1.54 -1.21 -4.82
CA LEU A 263 -2.11 0.13 -4.77
C LEU A 263 -3.65 0.09 -4.80
N PRO A 264 -4.33 0.47 -3.72
CA PRO A 264 -5.79 0.54 -3.69
C PRO A 264 -6.36 1.73 -4.47
N VAL A 265 -7.66 1.62 -4.79
CA VAL A 265 -8.54 2.76 -4.96
C VAL A 265 -9.07 3.14 -3.58
N THR A 266 -8.90 4.39 -3.14
CA THR A 266 -9.36 4.84 -1.83
C THR A 266 -10.58 5.75 -1.93
N LEU A 267 -11.56 5.55 -1.05
CA LEU A 267 -12.64 6.49 -0.80
C LEU A 267 -12.54 6.99 0.65
N TRP A 268 -12.24 8.26 0.79
CA TRP A 268 -12.23 8.99 2.06
C TRP A 268 -13.57 9.71 2.23
N ALA A 269 -14.58 8.98 2.73
CA ALA A 269 -15.92 9.52 2.93
C ALA A 269 -15.97 10.37 4.21
N SER A 270 -15.33 11.54 4.11
CA SER A 270 -15.07 12.45 5.23
C SER A 270 -14.88 13.89 4.74
N CYS A 271 -14.84 14.84 5.68
CA CYS A 271 -14.61 16.26 5.39
C CYS A 271 -13.13 16.52 5.05
N ASP A 272 -12.88 17.40 4.08
CA ASP A 272 -11.60 18.09 3.81
C ASP A 272 -10.37 17.22 3.50
N VAL A 273 -10.49 15.90 3.44
CA VAL A 273 -9.35 14.97 3.17
C VAL A 273 -8.76 15.18 1.76
N GLY A 274 -9.50 15.80 0.86
CA GLY A 274 -9.07 16.21 -0.47
C GLY A 274 -8.95 17.72 -0.66
N HIS A 275 -8.58 18.47 0.36
CA HIS A 275 -8.43 19.93 0.35
C HIS A 275 -7.18 20.37 -0.43
N PHE A 276 -7.21 20.24 -1.75
CA PHE A 276 -6.06 20.40 -2.66
C PHE A 276 -5.74 21.86 -3.06
N ASP A 277 -6.44 22.84 -2.51
CA ASP A 277 -6.16 24.27 -2.72
C ASP A 277 -5.36 24.89 -1.55
N GLY A 278 -4.81 24.05 -0.67
CA GLY A 278 -3.96 24.44 0.45
C GLY A 278 -2.64 25.04 -0.03
N ILE A 279 -2.16 26.11 0.62
CA ILE A 279 -0.88 26.71 0.27
C ILE A 279 0.27 25.98 0.98
N GLY A 280 1.05 25.21 0.22
CA GLY A 280 2.31 24.61 0.68
C GLY A 280 2.17 23.31 1.49
N GLU A 281 0.98 22.74 1.58
CA GLU A 281 0.75 21.42 2.20
C GLU A 281 -0.27 20.61 1.40
N ASP A 282 0.12 19.43 0.94
CA ASP A 282 -0.79 18.48 0.29
C ASP A 282 -1.72 17.85 1.32
N ALA A 283 -2.98 17.67 0.97
CA ALA A 283 -3.91 16.91 1.77
C ALA A 283 -3.64 15.39 1.69
N ILE A 284 -4.19 14.61 2.64
CA ILE A 284 -4.02 13.14 2.68
C ILE A 284 -4.42 12.51 1.34
N GLY A 285 -5.53 12.95 0.72
CA GLY A 285 -6.00 12.43 -0.57
C GLY A 285 -4.96 12.57 -1.68
N GLU A 286 -4.26 13.70 -1.74
CA GLU A 286 -3.18 13.96 -2.69
C GLU A 286 -1.92 13.14 -2.35
N ARG A 287 -1.48 13.17 -1.09
CA ARG A 287 -0.30 12.43 -0.61
C ARG A 287 -0.40 10.94 -0.91
N MET A 288 -1.61 10.35 -0.86
CA MET A 288 -1.84 8.95 -1.23
C MET A 288 -1.45 8.67 -2.68
N LEU A 289 -1.78 9.56 -3.60
CA LEU A 289 -1.39 9.42 -5.00
C LEU A 289 0.09 9.75 -5.22
N LEU A 290 0.59 10.82 -4.59
CA LEU A 290 1.96 11.33 -4.77
C LEU A 290 3.04 10.46 -4.09
N HIS A 291 2.66 9.53 -3.21
CA HIS A 291 3.62 8.65 -2.52
C HIS A 291 4.47 7.86 -3.52
N PRO A 292 5.82 7.94 -3.44
CA PRO A 292 6.70 7.44 -4.51
C PRO A 292 6.72 5.91 -4.64
N THR A 293 6.51 5.17 -3.56
CA THR A 293 6.68 3.70 -3.52
C THR A 293 5.48 2.96 -2.92
N GLY A 294 4.35 3.65 -2.71
CA GLY A 294 3.15 3.08 -2.08
C GLY A 294 1.95 4.01 -2.21
N GLY A 295 1.09 4.04 -1.19
CA GLY A 295 -0.13 4.85 -1.17
C GLY A 295 -1.25 4.26 -2.03
N ALA A 296 -1.84 5.05 -2.93
CA ALA A 296 -2.98 4.65 -3.75
C ALA A 296 -2.72 4.86 -5.25
N VAL A 297 -3.42 4.13 -6.12
CA VAL A 297 -3.44 4.37 -7.56
C VAL A 297 -4.48 5.43 -7.94
N ALA A 298 -5.53 5.54 -7.15
CA ALA A 298 -6.56 6.57 -7.24
C ALA A 298 -7.11 6.87 -5.85
N SER A 299 -7.38 8.15 -5.56
CA SER A 299 -7.89 8.61 -4.27
C SER A 299 -9.09 9.50 -4.49
N ILE A 300 -10.26 9.10 -3.98
CA ILE A 300 -11.48 9.89 -4.00
C ILE A 300 -11.64 10.53 -2.63
N ALA A 301 -11.63 11.85 -2.57
CA ALA A 301 -11.71 12.60 -1.33
C ALA A 301 -12.48 13.91 -1.51
N ALA A 302 -13.12 14.36 -0.43
CA ALA A 302 -13.87 15.60 -0.45
C ALA A 302 -12.98 16.81 -0.14
N THR A 303 -13.17 17.87 -0.91
CA THR A 303 -12.42 19.13 -0.79
C THR A 303 -12.92 20.02 0.33
N ARG A 304 -14.14 19.76 0.82
CA ARG A 304 -14.82 20.54 1.88
C ARG A 304 -15.68 19.63 2.73
N GLY A 305 -16.34 20.23 3.74
CA GLY A 305 -17.24 19.54 4.64
C GLY A 305 -18.37 18.78 3.94
N THR A 306 -18.57 17.53 4.32
CA THR A 306 -19.65 16.64 3.85
C THR A 306 -20.49 16.15 5.03
N GLY A 307 -21.63 15.52 4.75
CA GLY A 307 -22.53 15.01 5.79
C GLY A 307 -22.59 13.49 5.80
N GLY A 308 -22.62 12.87 6.98
CA GLY A 308 -22.64 11.41 7.14
C GLY A 308 -23.64 10.68 6.25
N PRO A 309 -24.94 11.02 6.26
CA PRO A 309 -25.93 10.35 5.40
C PRO A 309 -25.62 10.47 3.89
N SER A 310 -25.07 11.62 3.45
CA SER A 310 -24.65 11.79 2.05
C SER A 310 -23.44 10.95 1.71
N ASN A 311 -22.49 10.82 2.63
CA ASN A 311 -21.28 10.01 2.47
C ASN A 311 -21.64 8.53 2.34
N PHE A 312 -22.60 8.06 3.15
CA PHE A 312 -23.10 6.70 3.08
C PHE A 312 -23.77 6.37 1.74
N ASP A 313 -24.76 7.19 1.32
CA ASP A 313 -25.45 7.02 0.04
C ASP A 313 -24.47 7.05 -1.13
N PHE A 314 -23.48 7.93 -1.05
CA PHE A 314 -22.44 8.07 -2.08
C PHE A 314 -21.53 6.84 -2.14
N ALA A 315 -21.06 6.32 -1.02
CA ALA A 315 -20.23 5.13 -0.95
C ALA A 315 -20.97 3.90 -1.45
N CYS A 316 -22.23 3.71 -1.04
CA CYS A 316 -23.08 2.61 -1.54
C CYS A 316 -23.18 2.66 -3.07
N THR A 317 -23.49 3.84 -3.62
CA THR A 317 -23.66 3.99 -5.07
C THR A 317 -22.34 3.77 -5.83
N LEU A 318 -21.23 4.33 -5.33
CA LEU A 318 -19.93 4.21 -5.98
C LEU A 318 -19.45 2.76 -6.02
N PHE A 319 -19.51 2.05 -4.90
CA PHE A 319 -19.05 0.66 -4.84
C PHE A 319 -20.01 -0.30 -5.55
N ASP A 320 -21.32 -0.04 -5.53
CA ASP A 320 -22.25 -0.82 -6.37
C ASP A 320 -21.92 -0.69 -7.85
N LEU A 321 -21.65 0.52 -8.34
CA LEU A 321 -21.23 0.76 -9.74
C LEU A 321 -19.92 0.04 -10.05
N LEU A 322 -18.90 0.17 -9.21
CA LEU A 322 -17.58 -0.42 -9.43
C LEU A 322 -17.62 -1.95 -9.46
N PHE A 323 -18.43 -2.59 -8.61
CA PHE A 323 -18.50 -4.06 -8.55
C PHE A 323 -19.54 -4.65 -9.51
N SER A 324 -20.59 -3.91 -9.87
CA SER A 324 -21.64 -4.39 -10.78
C SER A 324 -21.28 -4.20 -12.24
N HIS A 325 -20.31 -3.34 -12.57
CA HIS A 325 -19.87 -3.03 -13.93
C HIS A 325 -18.36 -3.26 -14.09
N PRO A 326 -17.90 -4.52 -14.23
CA PRO A 326 -16.48 -4.81 -14.44
C PRO A 326 -15.93 -4.05 -15.65
N GLY A 327 -14.79 -3.39 -15.48
CA GLY A 327 -14.17 -2.56 -16.50
C GLY A 327 -14.65 -1.10 -16.53
N MET A 328 -15.65 -0.72 -15.73
CA MET A 328 -15.97 0.70 -15.51
C MET A 328 -14.79 1.38 -14.82
N THR A 329 -14.35 2.53 -15.35
CA THR A 329 -13.27 3.27 -14.70
C THR A 329 -13.75 3.96 -13.42
N VAL A 330 -12.82 4.24 -12.52
CA VAL A 330 -13.11 4.97 -11.27
C VAL A 330 -13.71 6.34 -11.56
N ALA A 331 -13.20 7.03 -12.60
CA ALA A 331 -13.72 8.32 -13.05
C ALA A 331 -15.17 8.23 -13.55
N GLN A 332 -15.50 7.19 -14.32
CA GLN A 332 -16.87 6.94 -14.79
C GLN A 332 -17.81 6.61 -13.63
N ALA A 333 -17.38 5.77 -12.71
CA ALA A 333 -18.17 5.39 -11.53
C ALA A 333 -18.44 6.61 -10.63
N LEU A 334 -17.40 7.44 -10.36
CA LEU A 334 -17.55 8.68 -9.62
C LEU A 334 -18.54 9.64 -10.27
N TRP A 335 -18.39 9.85 -11.58
CA TRP A 335 -19.29 10.70 -12.35
C TRP A 335 -20.74 10.20 -12.28
N GLN A 336 -20.99 8.91 -12.52
CA GLN A 336 -22.33 8.33 -12.43
C GLN A 336 -22.91 8.38 -11.01
N ALA A 337 -22.09 8.15 -9.98
CA ALA A 337 -22.51 8.29 -8.58
C ALA A 337 -22.99 9.72 -8.27
N LYS A 338 -22.31 10.73 -8.80
CA LYS A 338 -22.74 12.13 -8.70
C LYS A 338 -24.02 12.44 -9.47
N LEU A 339 -24.29 11.75 -10.57
CA LEU A 339 -25.52 11.90 -11.35
C LEU A 339 -26.73 11.24 -10.70
N SER A 340 -26.56 10.09 -10.03
CA SER A 340 -27.63 9.29 -9.45
C SER A 340 -28.18 9.83 -8.13
N GLY A 341 -27.39 10.57 -7.35
CA GLY A 341 -27.79 11.12 -6.05
C GLY A 341 -28.80 12.25 -6.15
N PHE A 342 -30.08 11.97 -5.89
CA PHE A 342 -31.17 12.97 -6.02
C PHE A 342 -31.18 14.04 -4.92
N SER A 343 -30.81 13.73 -3.69
CA SER A 343 -30.92 14.65 -2.56
C SER A 343 -29.58 15.21 -2.08
N SER A 344 -28.46 14.69 -2.53
CA SER A 344 -27.16 14.91 -1.88
C SER A 344 -26.05 15.46 -2.81
N TYR A 345 -26.35 15.85 -4.05
CA TYR A 345 -25.32 16.47 -4.91
C TYR A 345 -24.71 17.72 -4.25
N SER A 346 -25.43 18.40 -3.38
CA SER A 346 -24.88 19.52 -2.60
C SER A 346 -23.62 19.14 -1.80
N SER A 347 -23.50 17.90 -1.34
CA SER A 347 -22.32 17.38 -0.64
C SER A 347 -21.41 16.57 -1.57
N ASN A 348 -21.98 15.75 -2.46
CA ASN A 348 -21.21 14.86 -3.35
C ASN A 348 -20.38 15.60 -4.39
N ARG A 349 -20.72 16.86 -4.72
CA ARG A 349 -19.92 17.73 -5.58
C ARG A 349 -18.51 18.01 -5.07
N TYR A 350 -18.28 17.86 -3.76
CA TYR A 350 -16.97 18.10 -3.18
C TYR A 350 -16.00 16.93 -3.36
N TYR A 351 -16.49 15.75 -3.71
CA TYR A 351 -15.60 14.62 -4.00
C TYR A 351 -14.87 14.83 -5.32
N CYS A 352 -13.55 14.87 -5.26
CA CYS A 352 -12.66 14.90 -6.42
C CYS A 352 -11.93 13.57 -6.57
N LEU A 353 -11.56 13.21 -7.80
CA LEU A 353 -10.71 12.08 -8.10
C LEU A 353 -9.28 12.57 -8.31
N PHE A 354 -8.40 12.19 -7.39
CA PHE A 354 -6.96 12.26 -7.58
C PHE A 354 -6.51 10.95 -8.22
N GLY A 355 -6.15 11.00 -9.50
CA GLY A 355 -5.86 9.84 -10.33
C GLY A 355 -6.03 10.17 -11.81
N ASP A 356 -6.09 9.14 -12.63
CA ASP A 356 -6.35 9.28 -14.06
C ASP A 356 -7.79 8.87 -14.45
N LEU A 357 -8.14 9.03 -15.73
CA LEU A 357 -9.48 8.72 -16.24
C LEU A 357 -9.70 7.22 -16.49
N GLU A 358 -8.63 6.45 -16.70
CA GLU A 358 -8.70 5.07 -17.17
C GLU A 358 -8.46 4.04 -16.07
N THR A 359 -8.13 4.47 -14.85
CA THR A 359 -7.95 3.56 -13.72
C THR A 359 -9.24 2.79 -13.45
N VAL A 360 -9.16 1.45 -13.48
CA VAL A 360 -10.21 0.54 -13.05
C VAL A 360 -9.92 0.02 -11.65
N LEU A 361 -10.98 -0.36 -10.92
CA LEU A 361 -10.79 -1.02 -9.63
C LEU A 361 -10.03 -2.34 -9.85
N PRO A 362 -8.90 -2.59 -9.17
CA PRO A 362 -8.16 -3.85 -9.29
C PRO A 362 -8.92 -4.97 -8.56
N SER A 363 -10.14 -5.28 -9.03
CA SER A 363 -11.00 -6.30 -8.42
C SER A 363 -11.00 -7.58 -9.26
N PRO A 364 -11.22 -8.75 -8.63
CA PRO A 364 -11.30 -10.03 -9.33
C PRO A 364 -12.39 -10.05 -10.39
N SER A 365 -12.09 -10.47 -11.60
CA SER A 365 -13.07 -10.70 -12.66
C SER A 365 -13.55 -12.15 -12.69
N GLY A 366 -12.67 -13.11 -12.36
CA GLY A 366 -12.98 -14.53 -12.28
C GLY A 366 -13.36 -15.01 -10.88
N SER A 367 -13.74 -16.29 -10.78
CA SER A 367 -14.23 -16.90 -9.54
C SER A 367 -13.38 -18.08 -9.07
N VAL A 368 -13.22 -18.17 -7.75
CA VAL A 368 -12.71 -19.36 -7.06
C VAL A 368 -13.83 -19.96 -6.22
N SER A 369 -14.07 -21.25 -6.36
CA SER A 369 -14.95 -22.00 -5.44
C SER A 369 -14.13 -22.85 -4.48
N PHE A 370 -14.55 -22.92 -3.22
CA PHE A 370 -13.91 -23.70 -2.17
C PHE A 370 -14.81 -24.81 -1.68
N THR A 371 -14.19 -25.92 -1.29
CA THR A 371 -14.86 -27.06 -0.64
C THR A 371 -14.02 -27.52 0.56
N VAL A 372 -14.68 -27.72 1.67
CA VAL A 372 -14.13 -28.36 2.87
C VAL A 372 -14.78 -29.75 2.97
N PRO A 373 -14.05 -30.85 2.75
CA PRO A 373 -14.60 -32.19 2.88
C PRO A 373 -15.21 -32.43 4.27
N GLY A 374 -16.49 -32.80 4.29
CA GLY A 374 -17.24 -32.96 5.55
C GLY A 374 -17.89 -31.68 6.06
N ASP A 375 -17.86 -30.59 5.29
CA ASP A 375 -18.53 -29.31 5.53
C ASP A 375 -18.24 -28.68 6.91
N THR A 376 -17.17 -29.07 7.58
CA THR A 376 -16.81 -28.60 8.93
C THR A 376 -15.30 -28.58 9.12
N LEU A 377 -14.76 -27.45 9.54
CA LEU A 377 -13.36 -27.29 9.99
C LEU A 377 -13.24 -27.76 11.45
N ARG A 378 -12.09 -28.36 11.82
CA ARG A 378 -11.84 -28.87 13.17
C ARG A 378 -10.56 -28.29 13.74
N THR A 379 -10.63 -27.79 14.96
CA THR A 379 -9.45 -27.28 15.67
C THR A 379 -8.50 -28.40 16.06
N GLY A 380 -7.19 -28.20 16.02
CA GLY A 380 -6.17 -29.19 16.38
C GLY A 380 -6.00 -30.36 15.42
N GLU A 381 -6.81 -30.41 14.34
CA GLU A 381 -6.75 -31.46 13.33
C GLU A 381 -6.29 -30.90 11.99
N THR A 382 -5.74 -31.75 11.14
CA THR A 382 -5.48 -31.40 9.73
C THR A 382 -6.80 -31.37 8.97
N ASN A 383 -7.13 -30.21 8.41
CA ASN A 383 -8.28 -29.99 7.57
C ASN A 383 -7.84 -29.89 6.11
N ARG A 384 -8.58 -30.56 5.21
CA ARG A 384 -8.38 -30.44 3.77
C ARG A 384 -9.24 -29.32 3.20
N ILE A 385 -8.62 -28.43 2.39
CA ILE A 385 -9.31 -27.43 1.59
C ILE A 385 -9.05 -27.75 0.12
N GLU A 386 -10.10 -27.80 -0.67
CA GLU A 386 -10.04 -27.99 -2.11
C GLU A 386 -10.64 -26.78 -2.80
N GLY A 387 -10.11 -26.41 -3.96
CA GLY A 387 -10.58 -25.26 -4.71
C GLY A 387 -10.56 -25.48 -6.21
N VAL A 388 -11.44 -24.72 -6.89
CA VAL A 388 -11.53 -24.67 -8.35
C VAL A 388 -11.47 -23.20 -8.77
N SER A 389 -10.56 -22.87 -9.69
CA SER A 389 -10.34 -21.57 -10.27
C SER A 389 -10.55 -21.62 -11.78
N GLU A 390 -10.92 -20.52 -12.38
CA GLU A 390 -10.95 -20.35 -13.84
C GLU A 390 -9.53 -20.32 -14.42
N GLN A 391 -8.55 -19.84 -13.62
CA GLN A 391 -7.12 -19.89 -13.98
C GLN A 391 -6.64 -21.32 -13.99
N GLN A 392 -6.06 -21.75 -15.11
CA GLN A 392 -5.62 -23.15 -15.31
C GLN A 392 -4.31 -23.49 -14.57
N THR A 393 -3.48 -22.48 -14.31
CA THR A 393 -2.20 -22.62 -13.62
C THR A 393 -1.92 -21.37 -12.79
N GLY A 394 -1.09 -21.50 -11.76
CA GLY A 394 -0.72 -20.37 -10.89
C GLY A 394 -0.54 -20.81 -9.43
N THR A 395 -0.63 -19.86 -8.55
CA THR A 395 -0.61 -20.07 -7.10
C THR A 395 -1.92 -19.58 -6.50
N ALA A 396 -2.64 -20.47 -5.83
CA ALA A 396 -3.80 -20.12 -5.01
C ALA A 396 -3.32 -19.65 -3.63
N PHE A 397 -3.70 -18.46 -3.21
CA PHE A 397 -3.51 -17.96 -1.85
C PHE A 397 -4.80 -18.17 -1.08
N VAL A 398 -4.71 -18.80 0.09
CA VAL A 398 -5.87 -19.23 0.87
C VAL A 398 -5.74 -18.72 2.30
N THR A 399 -6.84 -18.16 2.81
CA THR A 399 -6.97 -17.72 4.20
C THR A 399 -8.14 -18.47 4.84
N VAL A 400 -7.92 -19.00 6.05
CA VAL A 400 -8.98 -19.58 6.88
C VAL A 400 -9.14 -18.74 8.13
N ARG A 401 -10.37 -18.39 8.45
CA ARG A 401 -10.70 -17.64 9.67
C ARG A 401 -11.52 -18.50 10.62
N GLU A 402 -11.28 -18.35 11.90
CA GLU A 402 -12.12 -18.93 12.95
C GLU A 402 -13.56 -18.36 12.90
N SER A 403 -14.47 -18.89 13.73
CA SER A 403 -15.87 -18.46 13.69
C SER A 403 -16.02 -16.98 14.04
N SER A 404 -16.77 -16.26 13.19
CA SER A 404 -17.21 -14.90 13.46
C SER A 404 -18.19 -14.87 14.63
N SER A 405 -18.29 -13.72 15.30
CA SER A 405 -19.22 -13.50 16.40
C SER A 405 -19.99 -12.19 16.21
N PRO A 406 -21.30 -12.17 16.48
CA PRO A 406 -22.05 -10.91 16.58
C PRO A 406 -21.57 -10.17 17.83
N VAL A 407 -21.42 -8.86 17.69
CA VAL A 407 -21.01 -7.95 18.78
C VAL A 407 -22.05 -6.85 18.88
N THR A 408 -22.52 -6.58 20.10
CA THR A 408 -23.25 -5.38 20.44
C THR A 408 -22.31 -4.48 21.24
N TYR A 409 -21.86 -3.40 20.62
CA TYR A 409 -21.06 -2.37 21.28
C TYR A 409 -22.00 -1.33 21.88
N VAL A 410 -21.76 -0.97 23.13
CA VAL A 410 -22.53 0.08 23.81
C VAL A 410 -21.71 1.36 23.84
N CYS A 411 -22.15 2.35 23.10
CA CYS A 411 -21.52 3.67 23.03
C CYS A 411 -21.54 4.38 24.38
N ARG A 412 -20.77 5.43 24.49
CA ARG A 412 -20.58 6.22 25.71
C ARG A 412 -21.88 6.73 26.32
N HIS A 413 -22.88 7.13 25.52
CA HIS A 413 -24.18 7.63 25.96
C HIS A 413 -25.31 6.59 25.90
N GLY A 414 -24.97 5.32 25.65
CA GLY A 414 -25.87 4.20 25.71
C GLY A 414 -26.50 3.79 24.39
N THR A 415 -26.13 4.38 23.26
CA THR A 415 -26.52 3.89 21.94
C THR A 415 -25.83 2.55 21.67
N GLU A 416 -26.56 1.61 21.09
CA GLU A 416 -26.02 0.28 20.75
C GLU A 416 -25.68 0.21 19.26
N ILE A 417 -24.53 -0.42 18.93
CA ILE A 417 -24.09 -0.71 17.57
C ILE A 417 -23.94 -2.22 17.46
N ASP A 418 -24.66 -2.81 16.52
CA ASP A 418 -24.56 -4.24 16.22
C ASP A 418 -23.72 -4.46 14.96
N TYR A 419 -22.68 -5.28 15.04
CA TYR A 419 -21.87 -5.64 13.89
C TYR A 419 -21.35 -7.07 13.98
N LEU A 420 -20.89 -7.61 12.85
CA LEU A 420 -20.25 -8.93 12.78
C LEU A 420 -18.73 -8.78 12.88
N ARG A 421 -18.16 -9.15 14.04
CA ARG A 421 -16.72 -9.26 14.18
C ARG A 421 -16.25 -10.55 13.52
N TYR A 422 -15.42 -10.41 12.49
CA TYR A 422 -14.81 -11.58 11.87
C TYR A 422 -13.81 -12.23 12.81
N GLY A 423 -13.76 -13.56 12.78
CA GLY A 423 -12.79 -14.33 13.56
C GLY A 423 -11.36 -14.08 13.10
N GLY A 424 -10.40 -14.30 13.99
CA GLY A 424 -8.98 -14.22 13.71
C GLY A 424 -8.55 -15.14 12.56
N THR A 425 -7.43 -14.82 11.92
CA THR A 425 -6.85 -15.64 10.86
C THR A 425 -6.21 -16.89 11.50
N ALA A 426 -6.79 -18.05 11.27
CA ALA A 426 -6.32 -19.32 11.78
C ALA A 426 -5.30 -20.01 10.86
N PHE A 427 -5.35 -19.69 9.56
CA PHE A 427 -4.41 -20.18 8.57
C PHE A 427 -4.30 -19.18 7.40
N ARG A 428 -3.07 -19.00 6.91
CA ARG A 428 -2.75 -18.27 5.68
C ARG A 428 -1.63 -19.02 4.95
N GLY A 429 -1.91 -19.50 3.75
CA GLY A 429 -0.94 -20.29 2.98
C GLY A 429 -1.26 -20.30 1.50
N SER A 430 -0.53 -21.09 0.73
CA SER A 430 -0.69 -21.16 -0.71
C SER A 430 -0.56 -22.57 -1.26
N ALA A 431 -1.14 -22.80 -2.45
CA ALA A 431 -1.07 -24.07 -3.16
C ALA A 431 -0.87 -23.86 -4.67
N VAL A 432 -0.27 -24.83 -5.34
CA VAL A 432 -0.13 -24.83 -6.80
C VAL A 432 -1.48 -25.14 -7.45
N VAL A 433 -1.87 -24.33 -8.44
CA VAL A 433 -3.04 -24.59 -9.31
C VAL A 433 -2.58 -25.39 -10.52
N THR A 434 -3.26 -26.49 -10.79
CA THR A 434 -3.02 -27.36 -11.94
C THR A 434 -4.33 -27.76 -12.60
N GLY A 435 -4.51 -27.36 -13.87
CA GLY A 435 -5.77 -27.62 -14.58
C GLY A 435 -6.99 -26.98 -13.89
N GLY A 436 -6.83 -25.82 -13.29
CA GLY A 436 -7.86 -25.12 -12.55
C GLY A 436 -8.15 -25.69 -11.16
N LEU A 437 -7.45 -26.74 -10.73
CA LEU A 437 -7.68 -27.38 -9.43
C LEU A 437 -6.50 -27.11 -8.48
N PHE A 438 -6.79 -26.96 -7.21
CA PHE A 438 -5.79 -26.91 -6.15
C PHE A 438 -6.32 -27.53 -4.86
N GLY A 439 -5.43 -27.87 -3.97
CA GLY A 439 -5.78 -28.36 -2.67
C GLY A 439 -4.62 -28.25 -1.69
N LEU A 440 -4.92 -27.90 -0.47
CA LEU A 440 -3.95 -27.75 0.61
C LEU A 440 -4.51 -28.31 1.92
N ASP A 441 -3.62 -28.67 2.80
CA ASP A 441 -3.94 -29.02 4.16
C ASP A 441 -3.68 -27.83 5.07
N CYS A 442 -4.53 -27.62 6.08
CA CYS A 442 -4.34 -26.59 7.10
C CYS A 442 -4.62 -27.15 8.49
N ILE A 443 -3.92 -26.65 9.48
CA ILE A 443 -4.14 -26.97 10.88
C ILE A 443 -4.71 -25.72 11.56
N LEU A 444 -5.92 -25.84 12.12
CA LEU A 444 -6.50 -24.75 12.91
C LEU A 444 -6.01 -24.89 14.36
N PRO A 445 -5.48 -23.80 14.95
CA PRO A 445 -5.10 -23.84 16.37
C PRO A 445 -6.27 -24.27 17.27
N MET A 446 -5.95 -24.99 18.34
CA MET A 446 -6.95 -25.40 19.37
C MET A 446 -7.64 -24.21 20.04
N GLN A 447 -6.96 -23.06 20.04
CA GLN A 447 -7.45 -21.79 20.58
C GLN A 447 -8.48 -21.11 19.65
N SER A 448 -8.73 -21.65 18.46
CA SER A 448 -9.69 -21.09 17.51
C SER A 448 -11.11 -21.14 18.06
N VAL A 449 -11.87 -20.07 17.83
CA VAL A 449 -13.27 -19.97 18.25
C VAL A 449 -14.12 -20.90 17.39
N ALA A 450 -14.72 -21.90 18.03
CA ALA A 450 -15.69 -22.79 17.41
C ALA A 450 -17.05 -22.09 17.25
N GLY A 451 -17.77 -22.42 16.18
CA GLY A 451 -19.08 -21.84 15.88
C GLY A 451 -19.48 -22.03 14.42
N PRO A 452 -20.62 -21.51 14.01
CA PRO A 452 -21.15 -21.70 12.65
C PRO A 452 -20.52 -20.75 11.61
N GLY A 453 -19.79 -19.72 12.01
CA GLY A 453 -19.41 -18.57 11.18
C GLY A 453 -17.95 -18.53 10.75
N GLY A 454 -17.26 -19.69 10.63
CA GLY A 454 -15.93 -19.72 10.04
C GLY A 454 -15.95 -19.37 8.55
N ARG A 455 -14.77 -19.03 8.00
CA ARG A 455 -14.62 -18.59 6.60
C ARG A 455 -13.40 -19.23 5.96
N VAL A 456 -13.52 -19.60 4.70
CA VAL A 456 -12.42 -19.94 3.82
C VAL A 456 -12.48 -18.97 2.64
N GLY A 457 -11.42 -18.25 2.37
CA GLY A 457 -11.36 -17.32 1.26
C GLY A 457 -10.01 -17.38 0.57
N GLY A 458 -9.93 -16.84 -0.63
CA GLY A 458 -8.66 -16.77 -1.33
C GLY A 458 -8.75 -16.26 -2.75
N ALA A 459 -7.57 -16.18 -3.37
CA ALA A 459 -7.42 -15.66 -4.71
C ALA A 459 -6.35 -16.43 -5.49
N VAL A 460 -6.52 -16.47 -6.81
CA VAL A 460 -5.54 -17.00 -7.77
C VAL A 460 -5.19 -15.86 -8.74
N PRO A 461 -4.06 -15.18 -8.52
CA PRO A 461 -3.60 -14.13 -9.42
C PRO A 461 -3.10 -14.70 -10.74
N ALA A 462 -3.34 -13.94 -11.82
CA ALA A 462 -2.77 -14.10 -13.14
C ALA A 462 -2.16 -12.75 -13.61
N PRO A 463 -1.36 -12.71 -14.67
CA PRO A 463 -0.64 -11.49 -15.08
C PRO A 463 -1.51 -10.24 -15.31
N SER A 464 -2.78 -10.40 -15.66
CA SER A 464 -3.70 -9.29 -15.95
C SER A 464 -5.05 -9.42 -15.25
N ASP A 465 -5.21 -10.40 -14.35
CA ASP A 465 -6.49 -10.71 -13.73
C ASP A 465 -6.31 -11.43 -12.39
N VAL A 466 -7.39 -11.54 -11.62
CA VAL A 466 -7.45 -12.33 -10.39
C VAL A 466 -8.76 -13.07 -10.33
N ASP A 467 -8.70 -14.38 -10.07
CA ASP A 467 -9.86 -15.11 -9.59
C ASP A 467 -9.92 -14.99 -8.08
N ALA A 468 -11.07 -14.71 -7.53
CA ALA A 468 -11.26 -14.73 -6.07
C ALA A 468 -12.59 -15.35 -5.67
N GLY A 469 -12.63 -15.85 -4.44
CA GLY A 469 -13.83 -16.46 -3.91
C GLY A 469 -13.75 -16.73 -2.42
N GLY A 470 -14.88 -17.19 -1.88
CA GLY A 470 -14.97 -17.58 -0.48
C GLY A 470 -16.10 -18.56 -0.24
N LEU A 471 -15.92 -19.37 0.77
CA LEU A 471 -16.94 -20.24 1.37
C LEU A 471 -17.26 -19.69 2.75
N ASP A 472 -18.48 -19.19 2.93
CA ASP A 472 -18.93 -18.49 4.12
C ASP A 472 -20.46 -18.63 4.25
N PRO A 473 -20.97 -19.11 5.38
CA PRO A 473 -20.23 -19.61 6.55
C PRO A 473 -19.75 -21.07 6.42
N VAL A 474 -18.66 -21.39 7.13
CA VAL A 474 -18.17 -22.75 7.34
C VAL A 474 -18.17 -23.06 8.84
N PRO A 475 -18.85 -24.09 9.32
CA PRO A 475 -18.78 -24.46 10.73
C PRO A 475 -17.36 -24.79 11.18
N VAL A 476 -16.99 -24.31 12.36
CA VAL A 476 -15.75 -24.68 13.07
C VAL A 476 -16.13 -25.46 14.31
N ALA A 477 -15.69 -26.71 14.41
CA ALA A 477 -15.94 -27.57 15.55
C ALA A 477 -14.64 -27.78 16.35
N VAL A 478 -14.80 -28.07 17.64
CA VAL A 478 -13.67 -28.51 18.47
C VAL A 478 -13.27 -29.92 18.01
N GLY A 479 -12.00 -30.09 17.67
CA GLY A 479 -11.42 -31.37 17.29
C GLY A 479 -10.55 -31.95 18.40
N ASP A 480 -9.97 -33.11 18.14
CA ASP A 480 -9.00 -33.77 19.03
C ASP A 480 -7.59 -33.59 18.45
N PRO A 481 -6.66 -32.90 19.15
CA PRO A 481 -5.30 -32.77 18.66
C PRO A 481 -4.65 -34.15 18.55
N ALA A 482 -3.87 -34.37 17.49
CA ALA A 482 -3.03 -35.55 17.39
C ALA A 482 -2.04 -35.55 18.57
N GLY A 483 -2.21 -36.47 19.50
CA GLY A 483 -1.75 -36.39 20.89
C GLY A 483 -0.24 -36.24 21.05
N GLY A 484 0.15 -35.44 22.06
CA GLY A 484 1.43 -35.51 22.72
C GLY A 484 2.49 -34.51 22.30
N ASP A 485 2.12 -33.39 21.69
CA ASP A 485 3.04 -32.27 21.47
C ASP A 485 3.19 -31.42 22.73
N PHE A 486 4.46 -31.25 23.17
CA PHE A 486 4.83 -30.50 24.38
C PHE A 486 5.99 -29.54 24.10
N GLU A 487 6.44 -29.44 22.87
CA GLU A 487 7.50 -28.53 22.44
C GLU A 487 6.89 -27.36 21.71
N GLY A 488 7.41 -26.16 21.92
CA GLY A 488 6.94 -24.98 21.19
C GLY A 488 7.65 -24.82 19.86
N PRO A 489 7.19 -23.90 18.99
CA PRO A 489 7.70 -23.73 17.65
C PRO A 489 9.22 -23.51 17.57
N VAL A 490 9.84 -24.04 16.53
CA VAL A 490 11.23 -23.72 16.18
C VAL A 490 11.26 -22.40 15.42
N ILE A 491 12.03 -21.43 15.93
CA ILE A 491 12.13 -20.07 15.38
C ILE A 491 13.58 -19.83 14.95
N SER A 492 13.76 -19.20 13.79
CA SER A 492 15.05 -18.68 13.34
C SER A 492 14.86 -17.31 12.72
N MET A 493 15.54 -16.28 13.27
CA MET A 493 15.38 -14.88 12.86
C MET A 493 16.64 -14.33 12.19
N TRP A 494 16.46 -13.44 11.20
CA TRP A 494 17.52 -12.65 10.58
C TRP A 494 16.97 -11.35 9.99
N ILE A 495 17.87 -10.42 9.67
CA ILE A 495 17.50 -9.26 8.86
C ILE A 495 17.69 -9.61 7.39
N GLU A 496 16.74 -9.18 6.53
CA GLU A 496 16.79 -9.40 5.10
C GLU A 496 18.15 -9.04 4.52
N GLY A 497 18.72 -9.95 3.71
CA GLY A 497 20.06 -9.82 3.12
C GLY A 497 21.22 -9.94 4.11
N GLN A 498 20.97 -10.32 5.39
CA GLN A 498 22.00 -10.54 6.41
C GLN A 498 21.81 -11.90 7.10
N GLU A 499 21.48 -12.94 6.35
CA GLU A 499 21.28 -14.31 6.86
C GLU A 499 22.55 -14.83 7.55
N GLY A 500 22.37 -15.38 8.76
CA GLY A 500 23.48 -15.96 9.54
C GLY A 500 24.40 -14.94 10.23
N VAL A 501 24.07 -13.63 10.18
CA VAL A 501 24.80 -12.60 10.90
C VAL A 501 24.24 -12.51 12.32
N GLU A 502 25.06 -12.80 13.34
CA GLU A 502 24.63 -12.77 14.75
C GLU A 502 24.24 -11.38 15.26
N GLN A 503 24.87 -10.33 14.73
CA GLN A 503 24.62 -8.93 15.11
C GLN A 503 24.54 -8.05 13.86
N PRO A 504 23.43 -8.11 13.13
CA PRO A 504 23.26 -7.32 11.92
C PRO A 504 23.33 -5.82 12.19
N VAL A 505 23.94 -5.10 11.26
CA VAL A 505 24.04 -3.65 11.27
C VAL A 505 23.21 -3.09 10.11
N VAL A 506 22.30 -2.19 10.42
CA VAL A 506 21.33 -1.64 9.46
C VAL A 506 21.32 -0.11 9.48
N SER A 507 20.79 0.50 8.43
CA SER A 507 20.45 1.92 8.37
C SER A 507 18.93 2.03 8.11
N GLY A 508 18.23 2.81 8.92
CA GLY A 508 16.79 3.00 8.77
C GLY A 508 15.95 1.80 9.27
N ASP A 509 14.89 1.49 8.56
CA ASP A 509 13.87 0.52 8.95
C ASP A 509 14.18 -0.87 8.35
N PRO A 510 14.76 -1.80 9.13
CA PRO A 510 15.12 -3.11 8.63
C PRO A 510 13.91 -4.02 8.45
N VAL A 511 13.98 -4.93 7.48
CA VAL A 511 13.01 -6.02 7.34
C VAL A 511 13.50 -7.23 8.14
N LEU A 512 12.70 -7.62 9.14
CA LEU A 512 12.89 -8.84 9.92
C LEU A 512 12.25 -10.00 9.17
N ILE A 513 13.04 -11.02 8.88
CA ILE A 513 12.56 -12.32 8.39
C ILE A 513 12.66 -13.34 9.50
N ALA A 514 11.63 -14.18 9.68
CA ALA A 514 11.69 -15.30 10.58
C ALA A 514 11.09 -16.57 9.96
N SER A 515 11.83 -17.66 9.98
CA SER A 515 11.30 -19.00 9.72
C SER A 515 10.75 -19.57 11.03
N ILE A 516 9.50 -20.06 10.97
CA ILE A 516 8.79 -20.61 12.11
C ILE A 516 8.20 -21.95 11.69
N SER A 517 8.48 -23.01 12.43
CA SER A 517 7.96 -24.34 12.13
C SER A 517 7.49 -25.10 13.36
N ASP A 518 6.35 -25.80 13.22
CA ASP A 518 5.80 -26.64 14.27
C ASP A 518 4.86 -27.71 13.70
N PRO A 519 4.96 -29.01 14.12
CA PRO A 519 4.07 -30.07 13.66
C PRO A 519 2.59 -29.83 13.96
N SER A 520 2.26 -29.06 15.01
CA SER A 520 0.90 -28.71 15.42
C SER A 520 0.38 -27.43 14.76
N GLY A 521 1.18 -26.84 13.84
CA GLY A 521 0.92 -25.54 13.21
C GLY A 521 1.23 -24.36 14.16
N ILE A 522 1.07 -23.15 13.64
CA ILE A 522 1.40 -21.90 14.34
C ILE A 522 0.11 -21.14 14.68
N CYS A 523 0.03 -20.62 15.91
CA CYS A 523 -1.09 -19.81 16.37
C CYS A 523 -0.80 -18.30 16.15
N PHE A 524 -1.55 -17.66 15.25
CA PHE A 524 -1.50 -16.21 14.96
C PHE A 524 -2.91 -15.60 14.81
N LEU A 525 -3.84 -16.11 15.61
CA LEU A 525 -5.26 -15.71 15.62
C LEU A 525 -5.51 -14.25 16.04
N GLY A 526 -4.52 -13.63 16.68
CA GLY A 526 -4.65 -12.34 17.33
C GLY A 526 -5.25 -12.42 18.76
N GLY A 527 -4.97 -11.39 19.55
CA GLY A 527 -5.40 -11.29 20.93
C GLY A 527 -4.47 -12.02 21.93
N SER A 528 -4.57 -11.66 23.18
CA SER A 528 -3.64 -12.10 24.25
C SER A 528 -3.52 -13.62 24.34
N GLY A 529 -2.30 -14.13 24.23
CA GLY A 529 -1.99 -15.57 24.29
C GLY A 529 -2.31 -16.37 23.02
N ARG A 530 -2.72 -15.70 21.96
CA ARG A 530 -3.09 -16.29 20.66
C ARG A 530 -2.42 -15.58 19.48
N GLN A 531 -1.44 -14.73 19.78
CA GLN A 531 -0.81 -13.82 18.81
C GLN A 531 0.65 -14.21 18.59
N LEU A 532 1.19 -13.80 17.46
CA LEU A 532 2.61 -13.83 17.17
C LEU A 532 3.16 -12.45 17.52
N THR A 533 3.96 -12.36 18.60
CA THR A 533 4.38 -11.07 19.16
C THR A 533 5.85 -10.81 18.91
N LEU A 534 6.14 -9.70 18.25
CA LEU A 534 7.48 -9.14 18.16
C LEU A 534 7.65 -8.08 19.25
N PHE A 535 8.62 -8.29 20.15
CA PHE A 535 9.07 -7.27 21.08
C PHE A 535 10.28 -6.53 20.49
N VAL A 536 10.17 -5.22 20.41
CA VAL A 536 11.28 -4.32 20.13
C VAL A 536 11.67 -3.69 21.45
N ASP A 537 12.83 -4.09 21.98
CA ASP A 537 13.28 -3.77 23.33
C ASP A 537 12.27 -4.22 24.41
N SER A 538 11.31 -3.37 24.76
CA SER A 538 10.27 -3.68 25.76
C SER A 538 8.84 -3.54 25.22
N GLU A 539 8.66 -3.04 24.01
CA GLU A 539 7.35 -2.82 23.39
C GLU A 539 6.98 -4.01 22.52
N GLY A 540 5.85 -4.64 22.81
CA GLY A 540 5.34 -5.81 22.08
C GLY A 540 4.26 -5.42 21.08
N LYS A 541 4.35 -5.96 19.87
CA LYS A 541 3.38 -5.78 18.79
C LYS A 541 2.98 -7.13 18.22
N ASP A 542 1.67 -7.31 17.90
CA ASP A 542 1.19 -8.45 17.12
C ASP A 542 1.63 -8.30 15.66
N VAL A 543 2.36 -9.30 15.17
CA VAL A 543 2.86 -9.35 13.80
C VAL A 543 2.30 -10.56 13.03
N GLY A 544 1.28 -11.20 13.55
CA GLY A 544 0.65 -12.39 12.94
C GLY A 544 0.09 -12.16 11.54
N SER A 545 -0.29 -10.93 11.22
CA SER A 545 -0.78 -10.57 9.87
C SER A 545 0.31 -10.67 8.79
N PHE A 546 1.57 -10.65 9.17
CA PHE A 546 2.74 -10.76 8.29
C PHE A 546 3.31 -12.18 8.20
N PHE A 547 2.71 -13.13 8.91
CA PHE A 547 3.09 -14.55 8.83
C PHE A 547 2.25 -15.28 7.78
N SER A 548 2.90 -16.14 6.99
CA SER A 548 2.22 -17.06 6.09
C SER A 548 2.96 -18.39 6.01
N TYR A 549 2.20 -19.48 5.87
CA TYR A 549 2.79 -20.79 5.63
C TYR A 549 3.43 -20.87 4.25
N GLU A 550 4.52 -21.61 4.14
CA GLU A 550 5.15 -21.92 2.86
C GLU A 550 4.19 -22.69 1.93
N GLN A 551 4.45 -22.63 0.64
CA GLN A 551 3.57 -23.24 -0.35
C GLN A 551 3.38 -24.74 -0.11
N GLY A 552 2.12 -25.14 0.14
CA GLY A 552 1.76 -26.52 0.42
C GLY A 552 2.06 -27.01 1.83
N SER A 553 2.62 -26.18 2.72
CA SER A 553 2.86 -26.51 4.11
C SER A 553 1.70 -26.07 5.01
N ALA A 554 1.48 -26.82 6.09
CA ALA A 554 0.62 -26.48 7.22
C ALA A 554 1.40 -26.34 8.53
N THR A 555 2.73 -26.49 8.47
CA THR A 555 3.63 -26.58 9.61
C THR A 555 4.79 -25.60 9.54
N ASP A 556 5.22 -25.22 8.32
CA ASP A 556 6.38 -24.37 8.08
C ASP A 556 5.95 -23.06 7.44
N GLY A 557 6.42 -21.94 7.94
CA GLY A 557 6.05 -20.62 7.43
C GLY A 557 7.12 -19.56 7.66
N LEU A 558 6.88 -18.41 7.03
CA LEU A 558 7.75 -17.25 7.08
C LEU A 558 6.98 -16.02 7.61
N LEU A 559 7.63 -15.27 8.47
CA LEU A 559 7.29 -13.91 8.84
C LEU A 559 8.19 -12.97 8.05
N ASP A 560 7.59 -11.94 7.44
CA ASP A 560 8.26 -10.85 6.74
C ASP A 560 7.71 -9.53 7.29
N TYR A 561 8.48 -8.82 8.12
CA TYR A 561 7.99 -7.64 8.82
C TYR A 561 9.00 -6.49 8.81
N ALA A 562 8.58 -5.34 8.29
CA ALA A 562 9.37 -4.11 8.33
C ALA A 562 9.32 -3.48 9.74
N VAL A 563 10.44 -3.51 10.47
CA VAL A 563 10.56 -2.90 11.80
C VAL A 563 10.85 -1.42 11.64
N ARG A 564 9.85 -0.58 11.90
CA ARG A 564 9.91 0.86 11.63
C ARG A 564 10.29 1.68 12.85
N GLY A 565 10.93 2.84 12.58
CA GLY A 565 11.18 3.86 13.59
C GLY A 565 12.22 3.49 14.65
N LEU A 566 13.11 2.54 14.37
CA LEU A 566 14.18 2.20 15.30
C LEU A 566 15.16 3.37 15.47
N PRO A 567 15.37 3.90 16.68
CA PRO A 567 16.39 4.90 16.94
C PRO A 567 17.81 4.39 16.63
N VAL A 568 18.73 5.30 16.44
CA VAL A 568 20.15 4.94 16.31
C VAL A 568 20.66 4.31 17.61
N GLY A 569 21.22 3.11 17.52
CA GLY A 569 21.72 2.36 18.68
C GLY A 569 21.57 0.86 18.56
N GLY A 570 21.81 0.15 19.64
CA GLY A 570 21.59 -1.29 19.73
C GLY A 570 20.16 -1.61 20.20
N HIS A 571 19.48 -2.49 19.50
CA HIS A 571 18.11 -2.93 19.79
C HIS A 571 18.04 -4.43 19.94
N ARG A 572 17.10 -4.88 20.76
CA ARG A 572 16.81 -6.29 20.97
C ARG A 572 15.43 -6.62 20.40
N LEU A 573 15.42 -7.47 19.38
CA LEU A 573 14.20 -8.02 18.78
C LEU A 573 13.94 -9.40 19.39
N ILE A 574 12.76 -9.62 19.96
CA ILE A 574 12.34 -10.93 20.50
C ILE A 574 11.07 -11.34 19.82
N LEU A 575 11.08 -12.43 19.07
CA LEU A 575 9.87 -13.02 18.52
C LEU A 575 9.36 -14.10 19.46
N TRP A 576 8.12 -13.98 19.90
CA TRP A 576 7.42 -14.94 20.75
C TRP A 576 6.19 -15.45 20.03
N CYS A 577 6.09 -16.76 19.90
CA CYS A 577 4.95 -17.41 19.26
C CYS A 577 4.48 -18.65 20.00
N PHE A 578 3.26 -19.06 19.68
CA PHE A 578 2.62 -20.26 20.17
C PHE A 578 2.37 -21.24 19.02
N ASP A 579 2.41 -22.54 19.29
CA ASP A 579 1.94 -23.57 18.38
C ASP A 579 0.41 -23.70 18.41
N GLY A 580 -0.11 -24.60 17.57
CA GLY A 580 -1.54 -24.90 17.48
C GLY A 580 -2.14 -25.57 18.73
N VAL A 581 -1.35 -26.05 19.68
CA VAL A 581 -1.82 -26.70 20.93
C VAL A 581 -1.50 -25.89 22.18
N GLY A 582 -0.75 -24.77 22.08
CA GLY A 582 -0.55 -23.82 23.15
C GLY A 582 0.84 -23.84 23.79
N ASN A 583 1.80 -24.62 23.28
CA ASN A 583 3.20 -24.48 23.71
C ASN A 583 3.80 -23.22 23.08
N SER A 584 4.81 -22.64 23.71
CA SER A 584 5.39 -21.40 23.21
C SER A 584 6.91 -21.44 23.17
N SER A 585 7.45 -20.73 22.19
CA SER A 585 8.90 -20.49 22.04
C SER A 585 9.18 -19.01 21.81
N ARG A 586 10.45 -18.65 22.02
CA ARG A 586 10.95 -17.31 21.69
C ARG A 586 12.37 -17.40 21.18
N ASP A 587 12.68 -16.53 20.22
CA ASP A 587 14.05 -16.32 19.73
C ASP A 587 14.42 -14.84 19.84
N THR A 588 15.72 -14.52 19.88
CA THR A 588 16.22 -13.16 20.12
C THR A 588 17.31 -12.81 19.14
N LEU A 589 17.16 -11.67 18.45
CA LEU A 589 18.13 -11.09 17.54
C LEU A 589 18.57 -9.70 18.03
N MET A 590 19.88 -9.48 18.13
CA MET A 590 20.45 -8.17 18.47
C MET A 590 20.77 -7.42 17.18
N VAL A 591 20.21 -6.22 17.01
CA VAL A 591 20.39 -5.38 15.81
C VAL A 591 21.04 -4.05 16.21
N THR A 592 21.96 -3.55 15.40
CA THR A 592 22.52 -2.20 15.56
C THR A 592 22.06 -1.28 14.43
N VAL A 593 21.31 -0.24 14.79
CA VAL A 593 20.87 0.80 13.85
C VAL A 593 21.90 1.94 13.81
N ARG A 594 22.35 2.29 12.63
CA ARG A 594 23.24 3.45 12.41
C ARG A 594 22.45 4.65 11.88
N ALA A 595 23.00 5.84 12.09
CA ALA A 595 22.37 7.07 11.58
C ALA A 595 22.23 7.01 10.05
N PRO A 596 21.12 7.51 9.48
CA PRO A 596 20.96 7.64 8.03
C PRO A 596 22.15 8.37 7.40
N GLY A 597 22.68 7.84 6.30
CA GLY A 597 23.87 8.36 5.63
C GLY A 597 25.19 7.93 6.28
N SER A 598 25.22 7.00 7.23
CA SER A 598 26.44 6.39 7.74
C SER A 598 26.63 4.99 7.14
N ILE A 599 27.16 4.98 5.92
CA ILE A 599 27.51 3.70 5.26
C ILE A 599 28.51 2.89 6.10
N ALA A 600 28.37 1.58 6.11
CA ALA A 600 29.36 0.66 6.66
C ALA A 600 29.65 -0.48 5.70
N ILE A 601 30.89 -0.95 5.73
CA ILE A 601 31.36 -2.15 5.06
C ILE A 601 31.62 -3.21 6.11
N SER A 602 31.05 -4.41 5.96
CA SER A 602 31.28 -5.56 6.85
C SER A 602 31.58 -6.82 6.04
N GLU A 603 32.06 -7.88 6.73
CA GLU A 603 32.34 -9.21 6.16
C GLU A 603 33.20 -9.15 4.89
N SER A 604 34.17 -8.22 4.82
CA SER A 604 35.02 -8.10 3.66
C SER A 604 36.03 -9.24 3.59
N MET A 605 36.10 -9.91 2.46
CA MET A 605 37.10 -10.92 2.16
C MET A 605 37.52 -10.91 0.67
N VAL A 606 38.66 -11.49 0.40
CA VAL A 606 39.11 -11.77 -0.97
C VAL A 606 39.39 -13.25 -1.15
N TYR A 607 38.88 -13.84 -2.19
CA TYR A 607 39.11 -15.27 -2.48
C TYR A 607 39.30 -15.54 -3.98
N PRO A 608 40.11 -16.55 -4.33
CA PRO A 608 41.04 -17.28 -3.47
C PRO A 608 42.15 -16.38 -2.93
N ASN A 609 42.53 -16.56 -1.65
CA ASN A 609 43.60 -15.86 -0.99
C ASN A 609 44.34 -16.82 -0.02
N PRO A 610 45.60 -17.25 -0.31
CA PRO A 610 46.41 -16.94 -1.50
C PRO A 610 45.84 -17.50 -2.82
N GLY A 611 46.25 -16.86 -3.95
CA GLY A 611 45.76 -17.32 -5.24
C GLY A 611 46.55 -16.75 -6.43
N SER A 612 46.23 -17.25 -7.64
CA SER A 612 46.69 -16.73 -8.91
C SER A 612 45.51 -16.41 -9.83
N GLY A 613 45.68 -15.52 -10.77
CA GLY A 613 44.65 -15.12 -11.73
C GLY A 613 43.46 -14.40 -11.07
N GLN A 614 42.26 -14.71 -11.55
CA GLN A 614 41.01 -14.03 -11.11
C GLN A 614 40.72 -14.21 -9.64
N ARG A 615 40.27 -13.13 -9.00
CA ARG A 615 39.85 -13.09 -7.58
C ARG A 615 38.55 -12.31 -7.42
N CYS A 616 37.84 -12.64 -6.34
CA CYS A 616 36.61 -11.97 -5.96
C CYS A 616 36.80 -11.24 -4.64
N PHE A 617 36.48 -9.95 -4.61
CA PHE A 617 36.30 -9.20 -3.37
C PHE A 617 34.83 -9.27 -3.00
N SER A 618 34.49 -9.88 -1.88
CA SER A 618 33.14 -9.93 -1.34
C SER A 618 33.03 -9.10 -0.08
N PHE A 619 31.91 -8.44 0.12
CA PHE A 619 31.63 -7.57 1.27
C PHE A 619 30.13 -7.31 1.37
N ARG A 620 29.69 -6.84 2.53
CA ARG A 620 28.32 -6.35 2.73
C ARG A 620 28.31 -4.84 2.96
N LEU A 621 27.26 -4.20 2.41
CA LEU A 621 26.98 -2.77 2.59
C LEU A 621 25.70 -2.57 3.36
N THR A 622 25.65 -1.51 4.16
CA THR A 622 24.43 -1.09 4.86
C THR A 622 23.51 -0.20 4.02
N GLU A 623 23.99 0.29 2.87
CA GLU A 623 23.26 1.16 1.93
C GLU A 623 23.83 0.99 0.52
N ASP A 624 23.07 1.43 -0.51
CA ASP A 624 23.53 1.50 -1.89
C ASP A 624 24.69 2.48 -2.00
N ALA A 625 25.77 2.06 -2.66
CA ALA A 625 27.01 2.84 -2.74
C ALA A 625 27.75 2.72 -4.06
N ALA A 626 28.45 3.79 -4.40
CA ALA A 626 29.56 3.72 -5.35
C ALA A 626 30.78 3.16 -4.62
N VAL A 627 31.29 2.02 -5.06
CA VAL A 627 32.41 1.32 -4.41
C VAL A 627 33.64 1.36 -5.29
N SER A 628 34.79 1.61 -4.67
CA SER A 628 36.09 1.45 -5.31
C SER A 628 36.97 0.46 -4.52
N VAL A 629 37.57 -0.50 -5.19
CA VAL A 629 38.57 -1.41 -4.64
C VAL A 629 39.93 -1.07 -5.23
N SER A 630 40.84 -0.57 -4.39
CA SER A 630 42.20 -0.26 -4.78
C SER A 630 43.19 -1.32 -4.23
N ILE A 631 44.13 -1.75 -5.08
CA ILE A 631 45.13 -2.77 -4.76
C ILE A 631 46.49 -2.11 -4.80
N HIS A 632 47.26 -2.26 -3.73
CA HIS A 632 48.54 -1.60 -3.53
C HIS A 632 49.64 -2.60 -3.22
N THR A 633 50.84 -2.32 -3.67
CA THR A 633 52.05 -2.97 -3.15
C THR A 633 52.24 -2.62 -1.67
N VAL A 634 52.98 -3.39 -0.90
CA VAL A 634 53.37 -3.07 0.49
C VAL A 634 54.12 -1.74 0.63
N ALA A 635 54.70 -1.24 -0.46
CA ALA A 635 55.34 0.05 -0.54
C ALA A 635 54.35 1.22 -0.85
N GLY A 636 53.03 0.96 -0.95
CA GLY A 636 51.98 1.93 -1.16
C GLY A 636 51.68 2.30 -2.62
N ARG A 637 52.36 1.70 -3.61
CA ARG A 637 52.04 1.97 -5.03
C ARG A 637 50.75 1.27 -5.42
N CYS A 638 49.76 2.04 -5.85
CA CYS A 638 48.52 1.47 -6.43
C CYS A 638 48.84 0.77 -7.74
N ILE A 639 48.38 -0.50 -7.87
CA ILE A 639 48.57 -1.31 -9.08
C ILE A 639 47.26 -1.51 -9.85
N ARG A 640 46.11 -1.44 -9.17
CA ARG A 640 44.79 -1.58 -9.81
C ARG A 640 43.72 -0.86 -9.00
N THR A 641 42.74 -0.29 -9.68
CA THR A 641 41.50 0.21 -9.07
C THR A 641 40.30 -0.34 -9.84
N LEU A 642 39.36 -0.98 -9.12
CA LEU A 642 38.11 -1.47 -9.65
C LEU A 642 36.99 -0.58 -9.14
N ARG A 643 35.94 -0.32 -9.93
CA ARG A 643 34.80 0.51 -9.53
C ARG A 643 33.49 -0.18 -9.92
N ALA A 644 32.51 -0.13 -9.02
CA ALA A 644 31.18 -0.68 -9.24
C ALA A 644 30.13 0.15 -8.49
N GLN A 645 28.89 0.12 -9.00
CA GLN A 645 27.70 0.46 -8.20
C GLN A 645 27.27 -0.78 -7.49
N CYS A 646 27.15 -0.70 -6.17
CA CYS A 646 26.80 -1.82 -5.29
C CYS A 646 25.52 -1.49 -4.53
N VAL A 647 24.75 -2.52 -4.22
CA VAL A 647 23.47 -2.39 -3.51
C VAL A 647 23.65 -2.72 -2.03
N GLN A 648 22.70 -2.31 -1.21
CA GLN A 648 22.59 -2.77 0.17
C GLN A 648 22.65 -4.31 0.23
N GLY A 649 23.32 -4.87 1.24
CA GLY A 649 23.51 -6.31 1.38
C GLY A 649 24.81 -6.84 0.78
N TYR A 650 24.80 -8.09 0.31
CA TYR A 650 25.99 -8.80 -0.16
C TYR A 650 26.37 -8.36 -1.57
N ASN A 651 27.67 -8.04 -1.76
CA ASN A 651 28.22 -7.61 -3.04
C ASN A 651 29.50 -8.37 -3.38
N GLN A 652 29.80 -8.47 -4.68
CA GLN A 652 31.02 -9.08 -5.23
C GLN A 652 31.61 -8.20 -6.31
N ILE A 653 32.94 -7.95 -6.26
CA ILE A 653 33.68 -7.28 -7.32
C ILE A 653 34.82 -8.21 -7.79
N LEU A 654 34.79 -8.52 -9.07
CA LEU A 654 35.79 -9.42 -9.68
C LEU A 654 37.03 -8.64 -10.11
N TRP A 655 38.20 -9.14 -9.77
CA TRP A 655 39.48 -8.72 -10.29
C TRP A 655 40.08 -9.79 -11.21
N ASP A 656 40.48 -9.41 -12.42
CA ASP A 656 41.07 -10.28 -13.43
C ASP A 656 42.46 -10.80 -13.03
N GLY A 657 43.06 -10.28 -11.96
CA GLY A 657 44.41 -10.62 -11.50
C GLY A 657 45.52 -9.85 -12.16
N LEU A 658 45.18 -8.86 -13.02
CA LEU A 658 46.16 -8.04 -13.76
C LEU A 658 46.28 -6.64 -13.12
N ASP A 659 47.40 -6.00 -13.26
CA ASP A 659 47.62 -4.61 -12.89
C ASP A 659 47.00 -3.62 -13.92
N ALA A 660 47.21 -2.31 -13.74
CA ALA A 660 46.65 -1.30 -14.64
C ALA A 660 47.27 -1.32 -16.05
N ASP A 661 48.45 -1.85 -16.20
CA ASP A 661 49.15 -1.99 -17.47
C ASP A 661 48.83 -3.31 -18.21
N GLY A 662 48.05 -4.21 -17.55
CA GLY A 662 47.66 -5.51 -18.07
C GLY A 662 48.67 -6.61 -17.77
N ASP A 663 49.64 -6.34 -16.90
CA ASP A 663 50.66 -7.30 -16.51
C ASP A 663 50.27 -8.06 -15.22
N GLU A 664 50.76 -9.32 -15.11
CA GLU A 664 50.61 -10.11 -13.90
C GLU A 664 51.47 -9.53 -12.73
N PRO A 665 50.87 -9.18 -11.57
CA PRO A 665 51.62 -8.73 -10.40
C PRO A 665 52.62 -9.80 -9.94
N ALA A 666 53.75 -9.36 -9.39
CA ALA A 666 54.76 -10.27 -8.85
C ALA A 666 54.21 -11.09 -7.66
N THR A 667 54.73 -12.35 -7.48
CA THR A 667 54.41 -13.09 -6.24
C THR A 667 54.78 -12.31 -5.01
N GLY A 668 53.81 -12.15 -4.08
CA GLY A 668 54.02 -11.35 -2.86
C GLY A 668 52.72 -10.94 -2.18
N ALA A 669 52.85 -10.22 -1.08
CA ALA A 669 51.73 -9.64 -0.37
C ALA A 669 51.38 -8.26 -0.95
N TYR A 670 50.08 -7.97 -1.05
CA TYR A 670 49.49 -6.72 -1.47
C TYR A 670 48.45 -6.27 -0.45
N ILE A 671 48.24 -4.98 -0.37
CA ILE A 671 47.18 -4.40 0.46
C ILE A 671 46.01 -4.02 -0.44
N TYR A 672 44.82 -4.44 -0.12
CA TYR A 672 43.62 -3.90 -0.77
C TYR A 672 42.87 -2.99 0.18
N ARG A 673 42.19 -1.98 -0.40
CA ARG A 673 41.28 -1.10 0.29
C ARG A 673 39.97 -1.04 -0.48
N ILE A 674 38.88 -1.29 0.20
CA ILE A 674 37.52 -1.12 -0.33
C ILE A 674 37.00 0.18 0.27
N GLU A 675 36.61 1.13 -0.57
CA GLU A 675 36.00 2.41 -0.20
C GLU A 675 34.60 2.45 -0.77
N ALA A 676 33.61 2.81 0.05
CA ALA A 676 32.22 2.92 -0.36
C ALA A 676 31.72 4.33 -0.02
N ALA A 677 31.09 4.97 -1.00
CA ALA A 677 30.42 6.26 -0.83
C ALA A 677 28.92 6.10 -1.13
N ALA A 678 28.06 6.42 -0.16
CA ALA A 678 26.61 6.31 -0.30
C ALA A 678 26.10 7.15 -1.48
N THR A 679 25.18 6.59 -2.28
CA THR A 679 24.61 7.23 -3.48
C THR A 679 23.30 7.97 -3.21
N GLY A 680 22.78 7.95 -1.98
CA GLY A 680 21.52 8.60 -1.59
C GLY A 680 21.57 10.14 -1.61
N ALA A 681 20.39 10.77 -1.71
CA ALA A 681 20.18 12.21 -1.88
C ALA A 681 20.49 13.10 -0.64
N SER A 682 21.17 12.59 0.40
CA SER A 682 21.52 13.41 1.57
C SER A 682 22.70 14.34 1.28
N SER A 683 22.62 15.59 1.75
CA SER A 683 23.65 16.61 1.61
C SER A 683 25.00 16.30 2.31
N PHE A 684 25.07 15.19 3.06
CA PHE A 684 26.27 14.69 3.70
C PHE A 684 26.69 13.39 3.02
N ARG A 685 27.83 13.40 2.32
CA ARG A 685 28.44 12.18 1.79
C ARG A 685 28.96 11.37 2.97
N SER A 686 28.36 10.20 3.21
CA SER A 686 28.90 9.21 4.11
C SER A 686 29.84 8.29 3.33
N GLU A 687 31.03 8.08 3.88
CA GLU A 687 32.07 7.22 3.31
C GLU A 687 32.47 6.17 4.36
N ALA A 688 32.70 4.95 3.90
CA ALA A 688 33.27 3.88 4.72
C ALA A 688 34.44 3.24 3.97
N ASP A 689 35.42 2.76 4.72
CA ASP A 689 36.52 2.00 4.15
C ASP A 689 36.92 0.80 5.01
N VAL A 690 37.42 -0.21 4.36
CA VAL A 690 38.03 -1.39 4.97
C VAL A 690 39.26 -1.81 4.16
N SER A 691 40.31 -2.20 4.87
CA SER A 691 41.54 -2.66 4.24
C SER A 691 41.88 -4.09 4.67
N GLY A 692 42.51 -4.83 3.78
CA GLY A 692 42.97 -6.19 4.04
C GLY A 692 44.21 -6.54 3.25
N VAL A 693 44.71 -7.75 3.46
CA VAL A 693 45.89 -8.27 2.76
C VAL A 693 45.51 -9.39 1.80
N LEU A 694 46.00 -9.32 0.59
CA LEU A 694 45.93 -10.42 -0.37
C LEU A 694 47.30 -10.91 -0.75
N ALA A 695 47.44 -12.21 -0.93
CA ALA A 695 48.68 -12.86 -1.38
C ALA A 695 48.56 -13.33 -2.83
N VAL A 696 49.42 -12.83 -3.68
CA VAL A 696 49.56 -13.27 -5.09
C VAL A 696 50.59 -14.36 -5.14
N VAL A 697 50.22 -15.50 -5.75
CA VAL A 697 51.13 -16.63 -6.04
C VAL A 697 51.02 -16.90 -7.54
N ARG A 698 52.16 -16.93 -8.23
CA ARG A 698 52.19 -17.28 -9.66
C ARG A 698 52.24 -18.76 -9.89
#